data_e091563263ba485c41eaf5f5cfd6690c
#
_entry.id   e091563263ba485c41eaf5f5cfd6690c
#
_cell.length_a   1.000
_cell.length_b   1.000
_cell.length_c   1.000
_cell.angle_alpha   90.00
_cell.angle_beta   90.00
_cell.angle_gamma   90.00
#
_symmetry.space_group_name_H-M   'P 1'
#
loop_
_entity.id
_entity.type
_entity.pdbx_description
1 polymer ?
#
loop_
_entity_poly.entity_id
_entity_poly.type
_entity_poly.pdbx_seq_one_letter_code
_entity_poly.pdbx_strand_id
1 'polypeptide(L)'
;MRKMILLLIAAAGSGLHAMSAGDNARWFSGWPSDSRPADVSRRITDQFLNTVPDRYLPPEGYRNNKGYGRGNSVHYSVVSLWVNALECARLTGDARLENRLVATFEPYYGLKKNCQPKFKHVDFTIFGAVPLEIAILTGDERARALGLKFADMQWEEPKRDDPPPWYNASSYEERMEWWRQGYTDQTRLWIDDAYMISALQTQAFRLTGDSKYIERTAKEAVLYLDRLQKPNGIFFHTPDAPFHWGRGNGWMAAAMPMILRYLPETSEWRPRIMEGYRKMMATLLSLQREDGMWGQLIDDPESWGETSCTAMFAYAFAEGVRYGWLDAEKYGPAMRRAYLALTARMDEWGNIASVCCGTAAKNDRDHYLARARVNGDPHGQAPMLWLCRVLLECETGKTVEAKDAVPQPEYYTPQTIASDSRGRHGVELLNAKAEGFRGIWYYNQPSGDEYVYKYSGGMGVYCAGHIPMAIYSKEADKTFFCFGGTDSRNSTLLQSVSYFDHKTGKLARPTVVFDKHTVDAHDNAVIGLDDKGYIYIFSSSHGQTRPSAIARSVKPYDIAEFKVIWEGNFSYPQPFYVSGKGFLFLQAQYVKSGASETNRLGTRSNCFMTSNADGTKWSGRTTLQLFNEGHYQRSWPFGSGKVGLAFDQHPKGKGLNWRTDVFYMETDDFGKTWKNAAGEVLKLPIDRRDNPALAIPYAENGRNVYIKGVKFDYEGRPIVLSTVSKGYRAGPIDGPREWKLAKWTGSEWREIDTGIRSDNNYDFAELYVDGEKDWRIIGASETGPQPYNPGGEIAVWASRDAGETWALEKKLTSGSERNQNYPRQPVNVNGGFYAFWADGNGRKPSISRLYFCDRDLNVYLMPLSFEGEFATPEPYTGK
;
A
#
# COMPACT_ATOMS: atom_id res chain seq x y z
N MET A 1 10.55 53.77 3.35
CA MET A 1 10.66 53.53 1.89
C MET A 1 10.45 52.07 1.48
N ARG A 2 10.79 51.02 2.27
CA ARG A 2 10.51 49.63 1.89
C ARG A 2 9.04 49.17 2.02
N LYS A 3 8.22 49.80 2.86
CA LYS A 3 6.78 49.45 2.99
C LYS A 3 5.86 50.08 1.94
N MET A 4 6.34 51.03 1.17
CA MET A 4 5.57 51.71 0.11
C MET A 4 5.74 51.06 -1.27
N ILE A 5 6.77 50.24 -1.47
CA ILE A 5 7.02 49.52 -2.72
C ILE A 5 6.22 48.21 -2.78
N LEU A 6 5.91 47.57 -1.65
CA LEU A 6 5.07 46.37 -1.60
C LEU A 6 3.56 46.64 -1.87
N LEU A 7 3.07 47.82 -1.61
CA LEU A 7 1.69 48.20 -1.92
C LEU A 7 1.46 48.54 -3.41
N LEU A 8 2.51 48.87 -4.15
CA LEU A 8 2.44 49.16 -5.60
C LEU A 8 2.57 47.90 -6.48
N ILE A 9 3.13 46.82 -5.96
CA ILE A 9 3.20 45.52 -6.66
C ILE A 9 1.87 44.75 -6.51
N ALA A 10 1.15 44.92 -5.42
CA ALA A 10 -0.19 44.35 -5.24
C ALA A 10 -1.25 45.01 -6.15
N ALA A 11 -1.00 46.22 -6.63
CA ALA A 11 -1.92 46.95 -7.54
C ALA A 11 -1.66 46.68 -9.04
N ALA A 12 -0.52 46.08 -9.42
CA ALA A 12 -0.20 45.71 -10.80
C ALA A 12 -0.60 44.30 -11.17
N GLY A 13 -0.96 43.44 -10.17
CA GLY A 13 -1.42 42.06 -10.34
C GLY A 13 -2.93 41.90 -10.50
N SER A 14 -3.73 42.97 -10.37
CA SER A 14 -5.21 42.90 -10.37
C SER A 14 -5.85 43.20 -11.72
N GLY A 15 -5.13 43.04 -12.82
CA GLY A 15 -5.66 43.08 -14.19
C GLY A 15 -6.29 41.76 -14.67
N LEU A 16 -6.39 40.74 -13.81
CA LEU A 16 -7.16 39.52 -14.10
C LEU A 16 -8.65 39.89 -14.02
N HIS A 17 -9.26 40.25 -15.15
CA HIS A 17 -10.69 40.28 -15.26
C HIS A 17 -11.20 38.85 -15.03
N ALA A 18 -11.55 38.52 -13.78
CA ALA A 18 -12.47 37.44 -13.51
C ALA A 18 -13.76 37.81 -14.25
N MET A 19 -14.04 37.12 -15.35
CA MET A 19 -15.34 37.26 -16.02
C MET A 19 -16.44 37.07 -14.97
N SER A 20 -17.48 37.86 -15.08
CA SER A 20 -18.64 37.82 -14.19
C SER A 20 -19.10 36.35 -14.05
N ALA A 21 -19.15 35.87 -12.82
CA ALA A 21 -19.46 34.49 -12.45
C ALA A 21 -20.91 34.04 -12.86
N GLY A 22 -21.63 34.82 -13.68
CA GLY A 22 -23.04 34.60 -13.97
C GLY A 22 -23.30 33.53 -15.04
N ASP A 23 -22.71 33.65 -16.21
CA ASP A 23 -23.15 32.85 -17.37
C ASP A 23 -22.45 31.52 -17.59
N ASN A 24 -21.22 31.38 -17.17
CA ASN A 24 -20.42 30.14 -17.36
C ASN A 24 -20.47 29.18 -16.18
N ALA A 25 -21.00 29.60 -15.03
CA ALA A 25 -21.08 28.83 -13.80
C ALA A 25 -21.77 27.46 -13.98
N ARG A 26 -22.71 27.37 -14.92
CA ARG A 26 -23.45 26.12 -15.21
C ARG A 26 -22.55 24.97 -15.70
N TRP A 27 -21.42 25.27 -16.32
CA TRP A 27 -20.49 24.26 -16.81
C TRP A 27 -19.59 23.69 -15.70
N PHE A 28 -19.44 24.43 -14.60
CA PHE A 28 -18.55 24.12 -13.47
C PHE A 28 -19.31 23.68 -12.20
N SER A 29 -20.63 23.56 -12.25
CA SER A 29 -21.45 23.23 -11.08
C SER A 29 -22.53 22.20 -11.40
N GLY A 30 -23.30 21.78 -10.39
CA GLY A 30 -24.40 20.82 -10.57
C GLY A 30 -23.89 19.42 -10.97
N TRP A 31 -22.83 18.95 -10.34
CA TRP A 31 -22.29 17.62 -10.56
C TRP A 31 -23.14 16.55 -9.87
N PRO A 32 -23.28 15.33 -10.44
CA PRO A 32 -23.85 14.19 -9.72
C PRO A 32 -23.13 13.95 -8.39
N SER A 33 -23.79 13.37 -7.42
CA SER A 33 -23.26 13.17 -6.07
C SER A 33 -21.98 12.34 -6.02
N ASP A 34 -21.82 11.37 -6.91
CA ASP A 34 -20.64 10.51 -7.06
C ASP A 34 -19.49 11.13 -7.88
N SER A 35 -19.77 12.27 -8.53
CA SER A 35 -18.87 12.97 -9.44
C SER A 35 -18.51 14.38 -8.97
N ARG A 36 -18.77 14.75 -7.71
CA ARG A 36 -18.38 16.05 -7.18
C ARG A 36 -16.86 16.19 -7.16
N PRO A 37 -16.29 17.30 -7.69
CA PRO A 37 -14.84 17.48 -7.78
C PRO A 37 -14.10 17.34 -6.45
N ALA A 38 -14.70 17.77 -5.33
CA ALA A 38 -14.13 17.61 -4.00
C ALA A 38 -14.00 16.13 -3.59
N ASP A 39 -15.03 15.32 -3.83
CA ASP A 39 -15.02 13.90 -3.47
C ASP A 39 -14.11 13.09 -4.40
N VAL A 40 -14.11 13.43 -5.69
CA VAL A 40 -13.23 12.82 -6.69
C VAL A 40 -11.75 13.10 -6.36
N SER A 41 -11.42 14.37 -6.11
CA SER A 41 -10.03 14.75 -5.75
C SER A 41 -9.60 14.12 -4.43
N ARG A 42 -10.50 14.03 -3.45
CA ARG A 42 -10.23 13.37 -2.17
C ARG A 42 -9.90 11.89 -2.36
N ARG A 43 -10.73 11.13 -3.11
CA ARG A 43 -10.49 9.69 -3.37
C ARG A 43 -9.16 9.45 -4.07
N ILE A 44 -8.82 10.24 -5.08
CA ILE A 44 -7.53 10.14 -5.79
C ILE A 44 -6.37 10.47 -4.85
N THR A 45 -6.49 11.49 -4.03
CA THR A 45 -5.46 11.90 -3.07
C THR A 45 -5.27 10.85 -1.97
N ASP A 46 -6.34 10.26 -1.46
CA ASP A 46 -6.25 9.17 -0.48
C ASP A 46 -5.58 7.94 -1.10
N GLN A 47 -5.90 7.62 -2.36
CA GLN A 47 -5.21 6.57 -3.12
C GLN A 47 -3.71 6.85 -3.22
N PHE A 48 -3.33 8.07 -3.57
CA PHE A 48 -1.92 8.47 -3.66
C PHE A 48 -1.21 8.35 -2.31
N LEU A 49 -1.79 8.81 -1.23
CA LEU A 49 -1.19 8.77 0.11
C LEU A 49 -0.97 7.36 0.65
N ASN A 50 -1.64 6.36 0.07
CA ASN A 50 -1.40 4.95 0.35
C ASN A 50 -0.32 4.34 -0.57
N THR A 51 0.40 5.15 -1.34
CA THR A 51 1.52 4.71 -2.19
C THR A 51 2.85 5.21 -1.64
N VAL A 52 3.95 4.65 -2.16
CA VAL A 52 5.30 5.17 -1.89
C VAL A 52 5.73 6.01 -3.08
N PRO A 53 5.84 7.35 -2.95
CA PRO A 53 6.02 8.24 -4.10
C PRO A 53 7.26 7.96 -4.96
N ASP A 54 8.36 7.47 -4.38
CA ASP A 54 9.60 7.12 -5.07
C ASP A 54 9.62 5.69 -5.63
N ARG A 55 8.46 5.01 -5.67
CA ARG A 55 8.33 3.63 -6.15
C ARG A 55 7.31 3.45 -7.26
N TYR A 56 7.29 4.35 -8.20
CA TYR A 56 6.50 4.11 -9.41
C TYR A 56 7.07 2.90 -10.17
N LEU A 57 6.28 1.82 -10.28
CA LEU A 57 6.60 0.62 -11.02
C LEU A 57 5.64 0.47 -12.20
N PRO A 58 6.09 0.60 -13.44
CA PRO A 58 5.26 0.27 -14.59
C PRO A 58 4.89 -1.22 -14.59
N PRO A 59 3.82 -1.63 -15.27
CA PRO A 59 3.40 -3.03 -15.36
C PRO A 59 4.52 -3.96 -15.82
N GLU A 60 4.47 -5.21 -15.40
CA GLU A 60 5.38 -6.25 -15.86
C GLU A 60 5.32 -6.35 -17.42
N GLY A 61 6.46 -6.53 -18.06
CA GLY A 61 6.56 -6.46 -19.55
C GLY A 61 6.86 -5.07 -20.11
N TYR A 62 6.59 -4.00 -19.33
CA TYR A 62 6.95 -2.61 -19.67
C TYR A 62 8.09 -2.07 -18.80
N ARG A 63 8.59 -2.88 -17.87
CA ARG A 63 9.79 -2.58 -17.09
C ARG A 63 11.00 -2.74 -18.00
N ASN A 64 11.61 -1.64 -18.40
CA ASN A 64 12.89 -1.73 -19.09
C ASN A 64 14.01 -1.98 -18.07
N ASN A 65 15.00 -2.80 -18.43
CA ASN A 65 16.17 -3.10 -17.59
C ASN A 65 17.08 -1.88 -17.31
N LYS A 66 16.72 -0.70 -17.78
CA LYS A 66 17.56 0.52 -17.80
C LYS A 66 17.17 1.61 -16.80
N GLY A 67 16.37 1.30 -15.74
CA GLY A 67 16.24 2.23 -14.62
C GLY A 67 14.83 2.75 -14.29
N TYR A 68 13.88 2.78 -15.21
CA TYR A 68 12.48 3.03 -14.86
C TYR A 68 11.95 1.90 -13.97
N GLY A 69 11.56 2.26 -12.75
CA GLY A 69 11.03 1.30 -11.79
C GLY A 69 12.05 0.70 -10.84
N ARG A 70 13.25 1.26 -10.68
CA ARG A 70 14.22 0.84 -9.65
C ARG A 70 14.14 1.62 -8.34
N GLY A 71 13.12 2.46 -8.16
CA GLY A 71 12.79 3.03 -6.85
C GLY A 71 13.83 4.02 -6.27
N ASN A 72 14.50 4.80 -7.11
CA ASN A 72 15.51 5.75 -6.64
C ASN A 72 15.20 7.22 -6.97
N SER A 73 13.99 7.54 -7.46
CA SER A 73 13.53 8.91 -7.69
C SER A 73 12.01 8.97 -7.81
N VAL A 74 11.45 10.13 -7.48
CA VAL A 74 10.02 10.40 -7.68
C VAL A 74 9.75 10.60 -9.17
N HIS A 75 8.88 9.81 -9.74
CA HIS A 75 8.52 9.87 -11.16
C HIS A 75 7.75 11.15 -11.48
N TYR A 76 7.91 11.74 -12.66
CA TYR A 76 7.26 13.00 -13.05
C TYR A 76 5.73 12.97 -12.94
N SER A 77 5.10 11.83 -13.26
CA SER A 77 3.65 11.68 -13.11
C SER A 77 3.19 11.71 -11.65
N VAL A 78 4.02 11.18 -10.74
CA VAL A 78 3.80 11.27 -9.29
C VAL A 78 4.01 12.69 -8.79
N VAL A 79 5.02 13.40 -9.28
CA VAL A 79 5.24 14.82 -8.98
C VAL A 79 4.02 15.63 -9.36
N SER A 80 3.53 15.44 -10.57
CA SER A 80 2.37 16.16 -11.11
C SER A 80 1.08 15.86 -10.32
N LEU A 81 0.90 14.60 -9.88
CA LEU A 81 -0.20 14.21 -9.01
C LEU A 81 -0.10 14.91 -7.66
N TRP A 82 1.09 14.89 -7.04
CA TRP A 82 1.31 15.41 -5.71
C TRP A 82 1.05 16.93 -5.61
N VAL A 83 1.58 17.71 -6.57
CA VAL A 83 1.33 19.16 -6.65
C VAL A 83 -0.17 19.45 -6.66
N ASN A 84 -0.93 18.77 -7.51
CA ASN A 84 -2.36 19.06 -7.65
C ASN A 84 -3.19 18.48 -6.49
N ALA A 85 -2.71 17.42 -5.84
CA ALA A 85 -3.32 16.94 -4.59
C ALA A 85 -3.21 17.98 -3.47
N LEU A 86 -2.05 18.65 -3.34
CA LEU A 86 -1.84 19.75 -2.41
C LEU A 86 -2.78 20.92 -2.70
N GLU A 87 -2.89 21.35 -3.97
CA GLU A 87 -3.80 22.43 -4.38
C GLU A 87 -5.27 22.07 -4.10
N CYS A 88 -5.71 20.83 -4.43
CA CYS A 88 -7.08 20.39 -4.16
C CYS A 88 -7.38 20.34 -2.66
N ALA A 89 -6.45 19.86 -1.83
CA ALA A 89 -6.60 19.86 -0.37
C ALA A 89 -6.79 21.28 0.18
N ARG A 90 -6.01 22.26 -0.32
CA ARG A 90 -6.14 23.66 0.04
C ARG A 90 -7.49 24.24 -0.38
N LEU A 91 -7.93 23.99 -1.61
CA LEU A 91 -9.19 24.53 -2.16
C LEU A 91 -10.42 23.98 -1.44
N THR A 92 -10.38 22.71 -1.02
CA THR A 92 -11.45 22.08 -0.23
C THR A 92 -11.41 22.45 1.25
N GLY A 93 -10.34 23.12 1.72
CA GLY A 93 -10.16 23.48 3.12
C GLY A 93 -9.79 22.30 4.02
N ASP A 94 -9.36 21.18 3.44
CA ASP A 94 -8.94 20.00 4.19
C ASP A 94 -7.49 20.15 4.68
N ALA A 95 -7.33 20.93 5.75
CA ALA A 95 -6.02 21.19 6.35
C ALA A 95 -5.30 19.92 6.81
N ARG A 96 -6.06 18.87 7.18
CA ARG A 96 -5.49 17.60 7.59
C ARG A 96 -4.86 16.87 6.39
N LEU A 97 -5.58 16.82 5.28
CA LEU A 97 -5.10 16.22 4.04
C LEU A 97 -3.86 16.97 3.52
N GLU A 98 -3.92 18.30 3.54
CA GLU A 98 -2.79 19.17 3.18
C GLU A 98 -1.54 18.88 4.04
N ASN A 99 -1.69 18.82 5.37
CA ASN A 99 -0.59 18.52 6.27
C ASN A 99 0.01 17.13 6.04
N ARG A 100 -0.82 16.12 5.71
CA ARG A 100 -0.34 14.79 5.35
C ARG A 100 0.47 14.78 4.07
N LEU A 101 0.00 15.47 3.04
CA LEU A 101 0.71 15.61 1.77
C LEU A 101 2.06 16.31 1.96
N VAL A 102 2.12 17.36 2.78
CA VAL A 102 3.36 18.03 3.16
C VAL A 102 4.29 17.09 3.93
N ALA A 103 3.78 16.40 4.96
CA ALA A 103 4.56 15.46 5.76
C ALA A 103 5.13 14.29 4.94
N THR A 104 4.42 13.83 3.90
CA THR A 104 4.89 12.79 2.98
C THR A 104 6.16 13.21 2.23
N PHE A 105 6.41 14.51 2.08
CA PHE A 105 7.63 15.02 1.43
C PHE A 105 8.82 15.16 2.38
N GLU A 106 8.61 15.23 3.68
CA GLU A 106 9.67 15.48 4.68
C GLU A 106 10.89 14.54 4.56
N PRO A 107 10.73 13.22 4.29
CA PRO A 107 11.87 12.31 4.12
C PRO A 107 12.86 12.74 3.03
N TYR A 108 12.42 13.46 2.02
CA TYR A 108 13.27 13.85 0.89
C TYR A 108 14.26 14.95 1.25
N TYR A 109 14.09 15.66 2.36
CA TYR A 109 15.12 16.57 2.89
C TYR A 109 16.24 15.82 3.62
N GLY A 110 15.97 14.64 4.16
CA GLY A 110 16.86 13.82 5.00
C GLY A 110 17.14 12.43 4.44
N LEU A 111 16.46 11.42 4.98
CA LEU A 111 16.72 10.00 4.70
C LEU A 111 16.59 9.61 3.23
N LYS A 112 15.63 10.16 2.52
CA LYS A 112 15.42 9.95 1.08
C LYS A 112 16.08 11.01 0.21
N LYS A 113 17.05 11.75 0.73
CA LYS A 113 17.80 12.74 -0.05
C LYS A 113 18.50 12.15 -1.28
N ASN A 114 18.85 10.87 -1.21
CA ASN A 114 19.38 10.12 -2.35
C ASN A 114 18.35 9.86 -3.45
N CYS A 115 17.05 10.01 -3.17
CA CYS A 115 15.97 9.94 -4.16
C CYS A 115 15.72 11.29 -4.86
N GLN A 116 16.38 12.36 -4.43
CA GLN A 116 16.37 13.62 -5.20
C GLN A 116 17.11 13.38 -6.53
N PRO A 117 16.56 13.89 -7.65
CA PRO A 117 17.17 13.70 -8.96
C PRO A 117 18.58 14.26 -9.05
N LYS A 118 19.46 13.53 -9.75
CA LYS A 118 20.85 13.93 -10.02
C LYS A 118 21.09 14.34 -11.47
N PHE A 119 20.13 14.00 -12.34
CA PHE A 119 20.26 14.21 -13.78
C PHE A 119 19.60 15.51 -14.21
N LYS A 120 20.27 16.25 -15.10
CA LYS A 120 19.70 17.40 -15.81
C LYS A 120 18.83 16.88 -16.97
N HIS A 121 17.58 16.55 -16.66
CA HIS A 121 16.60 16.08 -17.61
C HIS A 121 15.20 16.47 -17.12
N VAL A 122 14.33 16.91 -18.00
CA VAL A 122 13.00 17.45 -17.67
C VAL A 122 12.16 16.50 -16.82
N ASP A 123 12.17 15.19 -17.10
CA ASP A 123 11.43 14.17 -16.35
C ASP A 123 11.89 14.04 -14.89
N PHE A 124 13.11 14.50 -14.58
CA PHE A 124 13.68 14.45 -13.26
C PHE A 124 13.64 15.82 -12.57
N THR A 125 14.00 16.89 -13.29
CA THR A 125 14.06 18.23 -12.69
C THR A 125 12.70 18.75 -12.26
N ILE A 126 11.60 18.29 -12.88
CA ILE A 126 10.22 18.60 -12.44
C ILE A 126 9.97 18.26 -10.96
N PHE A 127 10.80 17.40 -10.34
CA PHE A 127 10.74 17.09 -8.90
C PHE A 127 10.65 18.36 -8.04
N GLY A 128 11.31 19.45 -8.47
CA GLY A 128 11.29 20.74 -7.80
C GLY A 128 9.89 21.36 -7.67
N ALA A 129 8.91 20.92 -8.46
CA ALA A 129 7.54 21.48 -8.41
C ALA A 129 6.83 21.14 -7.09
N VAL A 130 7.06 19.95 -6.49
CA VAL A 130 6.47 19.59 -5.20
C VAL A 130 6.96 20.49 -4.06
N PRO A 131 8.26 20.65 -3.81
CA PRO A 131 8.71 21.56 -2.77
C PRO A 131 8.34 23.03 -3.05
N LEU A 132 8.24 23.48 -4.32
CA LEU A 132 7.73 24.84 -4.61
C LEU A 132 6.27 24.97 -4.18
N GLU A 133 5.41 24.00 -4.45
CA GLU A 133 4.02 24.04 -3.99
C GLU A 133 3.94 24.00 -2.46
N ILE A 134 4.74 23.16 -1.79
CA ILE A 134 4.84 23.17 -0.33
C ILE A 134 5.23 24.57 0.18
N ALA A 135 6.23 25.21 -0.43
CA ALA A 135 6.63 26.56 -0.05
C ALA A 135 5.51 27.59 -0.26
N ILE A 136 4.75 27.49 -1.37
CA ILE A 136 3.57 28.33 -1.64
C ILE A 136 2.52 28.17 -0.52
N LEU A 137 2.26 26.95 -0.11
CA LEU A 137 1.22 26.64 0.87
C LEU A 137 1.61 26.96 2.31
N THR A 138 2.88 26.77 2.66
CA THR A 138 3.36 26.76 4.06
C THR A 138 4.32 27.88 4.39
N GLY A 139 5.02 28.45 3.38
CA GLY A 139 6.14 29.36 3.58
C GLY A 139 7.46 28.67 3.99
N ASP A 140 7.59 27.34 3.82
CA ASP A 140 8.81 26.58 4.18
C ASP A 140 10.01 27.03 3.33
N GLU A 141 10.99 27.65 3.96
CA GLU A 141 12.22 28.12 3.29
C GLU A 141 13.12 26.97 2.80
N ARG A 142 13.07 25.77 3.42
CA ARG A 142 13.80 24.59 2.93
C ARG A 142 13.18 24.10 1.63
N ALA A 143 11.85 24.06 1.57
CA ALA A 143 11.08 23.72 0.39
C ALA A 143 11.33 24.75 -0.73
N ARG A 144 11.29 26.05 -0.39
CA ARG A 144 11.62 27.14 -1.30
C ARG A 144 13.01 26.95 -1.93
N ALA A 145 14.04 26.78 -1.11
CA ALA A 145 15.42 26.63 -1.57
C ALA A 145 15.60 25.39 -2.45
N LEU A 146 14.99 24.25 -2.05
CA LEU A 146 15.09 23.02 -2.82
C LEU A 146 14.40 23.15 -4.18
N GLY A 147 13.20 23.70 -4.21
CA GLY A 147 12.42 23.83 -5.44
C GLY A 147 13.06 24.81 -6.43
N LEU A 148 13.51 25.98 -5.97
CA LEU A 148 14.21 26.95 -6.82
C LEU A 148 15.52 26.41 -7.38
N LYS A 149 16.25 25.60 -6.61
CA LYS A 149 17.43 24.89 -7.11
C LYS A 149 17.12 24.08 -8.38
N PHE A 150 16.02 23.30 -8.38
CA PHE A 150 15.64 22.52 -9.55
C PHE A 150 15.11 23.38 -10.69
N ALA A 151 14.38 24.46 -10.41
CA ALA A 151 13.90 25.39 -11.42
C ALA A 151 15.06 26.08 -12.14
N ASP A 152 16.07 26.54 -11.41
CA ASP A 152 17.25 27.16 -12.00
C ASP A 152 18.13 26.15 -12.73
N MET A 153 18.21 24.88 -12.23
CA MET A 153 18.95 23.80 -12.88
C MET A 153 18.51 23.57 -14.33
N GLN A 154 17.26 23.84 -14.70
CA GLN A 154 16.80 23.71 -16.09
C GLN A 154 17.44 24.74 -17.03
N TRP A 155 17.99 25.85 -16.53
CA TRP A 155 18.65 26.90 -17.31
C TRP A 155 20.11 27.12 -16.93
N GLU A 156 20.73 26.24 -16.14
CA GLU A 156 22.17 26.26 -15.89
C GLU A 156 22.96 25.90 -17.14
N GLU A 157 24.13 26.53 -17.30
CA GLU A 157 25.05 26.16 -18.36
C GLU A 157 25.42 24.70 -18.28
N PRO A 158 25.29 23.92 -19.37
CA PRO A 158 25.65 22.50 -19.39
C PRO A 158 27.16 22.31 -19.24
N LYS A 159 27.57 21.30 -18.49
CA LYS A 159 28.97 20.91 -18.32
C LYS A 159 29.26 19.59 -19.02
N ARG A 160 30.53 19.37 -19.48
CA ARG A 160 30.91 18.12 -20.16
C ARG A 160 30.85 16.89 -19.25
N ASP A 161 31.00 17.09 -17.95
CA ASP A 161 30.95 16.07 -16.91
C ASP A 161 29.57 15.96 -16.23
N ASP A 162 28.57 16.71 -16.68
CA ASP A 162 27.20 16.49 -16.23
C ASP A 162 26.82 15.04 -16.49
N PRO A 163 26.26 14.31 -15.49
CA PRO A 163 25.85 12.93 -15.69
C PRO A 163 24.89 12.84 -16.87
N PRO A 164 25.18 12.05 -17.93
CA PRO A 164 24.28 11.94 -19.06
C PRO A 164 22.94 11.37 -18.57
N PRO A 165 21.83 11.98 -18.97
CA PRO A 165 20.55 11.30 -18.82
C PRO A 165 20.64 9.98 -19.61
N TRP A 166 20.20 8.91 -18.99
CA TRP A 166 20.46 7.55 -19.46
C TRP A 166 19.58 7.09 -20.64
N TYR A 167 18.75 7.97 -21.21
CA TYR A 167 18.04 7.74 -22.47
C TYR A 167 17.78 9.05 -23.22
N ASN A 168 17.90 9.01 -24.55
CA ASN A 168 17.59 10.11 -25.47
C ASN A 168 18.23 11.46 -25.07
N ALA A 169 19.49 11.41 -24.62
CA ALA A 169 20.22 12.61 -24.28
C ALA A 169 20.76 13.27 -25.54
N SER A 170 20.55 14.59 -25.65
CA SER A 170 21.29 15.43 -26.59
C SER A 170 22.78 15.43 -26.24
N SER A 171 23.64 15.56 -27.25
CA SER A 171 25.06 15.73 -27.06
C SER A 171 25.37 17.00 -26.26
N TYR A 172 26.57 17.08 -25.68
CA TYR A 172 27.01 18.31 -25.01
C TYR A 172 26.94 19.52 -25.92
N GLU A 173 27.31 19.36 -27.19
CA GLU A 173 27.32 20.38 -28.21
C GLU A 173 25.89 20.89 -28.52
N GLU A 174 24.93 19.98 -28.66
CA GLU A 174 23.51 20.34 -28.84
C GLU A 174 22.93 21.05 -27.62
N ARG A 175 23.24 20.56 -26.42
CA ARG A 175 22.81 21.18 -25.16
C ARG A 175 23.37 22.59 -25.01
N MET A 176 24.66 22.80 -25.34
CA MET A 176 25.29 24.12 -25.36
C MET A 176 24.65 25.06 -26.40
N GLU A 177 24.26 24.54 -27.56
CA GLU A 177 23.61 25.34 -28.60
C GLU A 177 22.23 25.85 -28.16
N TRP A 178 21.41 24.98 -27.59
CA TRP A 178 20.12 25.38 -27.00
C TRP A 178 20.31 26.45 -25.90
N TRP A 179 21.22 26.22 -25.00
CA TRP A 179 21.51 27.15 -23.91
C TRP A 179 21.97 28.54 -24.41
N ARG A 180 22.86 28.58 -25.39
CA ARG A 180 23.31 29.85 -25.99
C ARG A 180 22.18 30.65 -26.64
N GLN A 181 21.19 29.94 -27.16
CA GLN A 181 19.98 30.55 -27.72
C GLN A 181 18.99 31.00 -26.64
N GLY A 182 19.27 30.73 -25.36
CA GLY A 182 18.42 31.08 -24.24
C GLY A 182 17.28 30.09 -23.95
N TYR A 183 17.35 28.89 -24.52
CA TYR A 183 16.47 27.77 -24.21
C TYR A 183 17.05 26.93 -23.07
N THR A 184 16.26 25.99 -22.55
CA THR A 184 16.84 25.03 -21.59
C THR A 184 17.82 24.09 -22.29
N ASP A 185 18.91 23.72 -21.59
CA ASP A 185 19.84 22.70 -22.08
C ASP A 185 19.23 21.31 -22.17
N GLN A 186 18.01 21.14 -21.60
CA GLN A 186 17.26 19.88 -21.57
C GLN A 186 16.29 19.73 -22.74
N THR A 187 16.24 20.67 -23.68
CA THR A 187 15.40 20.65 -24.87
C THR A 187 15.73 19.45 -25.78
N ARG A 188 14.71 18.62 -26.11
CA ARG A 188 14.82 17.45 -26.98
C ARG A 188 13.82 17.45 -28.13
N LEU A 189 12.91 18.40 -28.17
CA LEU A 189 11.77 18.46 -29.10
C LEU A 189 10.86 17.19 -29.01
N TRP A 190 10.68 16.65 -27.82
CA TRP A 190 9.62 15.72 -27.47
C TRP A 190 8.45 16.51 -26.89
N ILE A 191 7.24 16.21 -27.35
CA ILE A 191 6.08 17.03 -26.95
C ILE A 191 5.77 16.95 -25.44
N ASP A 192 6.23 15.90 -24.77
CA ASP A 192 6.10 15.70 -23.32
C ASP A 192 6.85 16.77 -22.52
N ASP A 193 7.98 17.23 -23.05
CA ASP A 193 8.90 18.12 -22.34
C ASP A 193 8.27 19.47 -21.99
N ALA A 194 7.39 19.97 -22.87
CA ALA A 194 6.73 21.26 -22.68
C ALA A 194 6.01 21.37 -21.33
N TYR A 195 5.33 20.29 -20.91
CA TYR A 195 4.68 20.26 -19.59
C TYR A 195 5.70 20.21 -18.45
N MET A 196 6.72 19.35 -18.55
CA MET A 196 7.69 19.16 -17.46
C MET A 196 8.47 20.45 -17.17
N ILE A 197 8.76 21.20 -18.22
CA ILE A 197 9.39 22.54 -18.12
C ILE A 197 8.40 23.53 -17.51
N SER A 198 7.21 23.64 -18.09
CA SER A 198 6.22 24.65 -17.69
C SER A 198 5.73 24.44 -16.25
N ALA A 199 5.50 23.21 -15.84
CA ALA A 199 5.02 22.91 -14.48
C ALA A 199 6.01 23.40 -13.41
N LEU A 200 7.32 23.18 -13.61
CA LEU A 200 8.33 23.63 -12.66
C LEU A 200 8.50 25.15 -12.69
N GLN A 201 8.56 25.75 -13.89
CA GLN A 201 8.82 27.16 -14.07
C GLN A 201 7.65 28.04 -13.60
N THR A 202 6.40 27.62 -13.87
CA THR A 202 5.23 28.35 -13.38
C THR A 202 5.12 28.30 -11.86
N GLN A 203 5.49 27.19 -11.21
CA GLN A 203 5.55 27.12 -9.75
C GLN A 203 6.62 28.05 -9.17
N ALA A 204 7.80 28.13 -9.81
CA ALA A 204 8.85 29.06 -9.40
C ALA A 204 8.40 30.52 -9.56
N PHE A 205 7.67 30.84 -10.64
CA PHE A 205 7.06 32.17 -10.83
C PHE A 205 6.00 32.46 -9.76
N ARG A 206 5.08 31.52 -9.48
CA ARG A 206 4.05 31.69 -8.44
C ARG A 206 4.65 32.00 -7.06
N LEU A 207 5.75 31.35 -6.74
CA LEU A 207 6.42 31.55 -5.45
C LEU A 207 7.20 32.84 -5.35
N THR A 208 7.81 33.29 -6.45
CA THR A 208 8.82 34.41 -6.42
C THR A 208 8.33 35.70 -7.03
N GLY A 209 7.40 35.65 -7.99
CA GLY A 209 7.04 36.79 -8.85
C GLY A 209 8.13 37.17 -9.87
N ASP A 210 9.24 36.40 -9.95
CA ASP A 210 10.34 36.71 -10.87
C ASP A 210 9.96 36.29 -12.30
N SER A 211 9.78 37.28 -13.18
CA SER A 211 9.34 37.12 -14.56
C SER A 211 10.26 36.24 -15.40
N LYS A 212 11.53 36.06 -15.00
CA LYS A 212 12.45 35.16 -15.72
C LYS A 212 11.89 33.76 -15.88
N TYR A 213 11.16 33.25 -14.87
CA TYR A 213 10.62 31.89 -14.89
C TYR A 213 9.49 31.73 -15.90
N ILE A 214 8.57 32.70 -15.96
CA ILE A 214 7.43 32.60 -16.87
C ILE A 214 7.82 32.98 -18.31
N GLU A 215 8.71 33.95 -18.51
CA GLU A 215 9.15 34.36 -19.85
C GLU A 215 10.02 33.30 -20.53
N ARG A 216 10.96 32.66 -19.80
CA ARG A 216 11.81 31.62 -20.40
C ARG A 216 11.02 30.34 -20.77
N THR A 217 10.01 29.95 -19.97
CA THR A 217 9.16 28.85 -20.35
C THR A 217 8.20 29.21 -21.50
N ALA A 218 7.74 30.44 -21.59
CA ALA A 218 6.93 30.91 -22.72
C ALA A 218 7.72 30.88 -24.03
N LYS A 219 8.97 31.35 -24.01
CA LYS A 219 9.90 31.23 -25.13
C LYS A 219 10.10 29.79 -25.58
N GLU A 220 10.31 28.91 -24.62
CA GLU A 220 10.44 27.47 -24.88
C GLU A 220 9.18 26.85 -25.51
N ALA A 221 8.00 27.22 -25.01
CA ALA A 221 6.73 26.76 -25.57
C ALA A 221 6.54 27.23 -27.02
N VAL A 222 6.94 28.43 -27.36
CA VAL A 222 6.89 28.93 -28.75
C VAL A 222 7.81 28.11 -29.66
N LEU A 223 9.01 27.76 -29.20
CA LEU A 223 9.90 26.85 -29.95
C LEU A 223 9.20 25.51 -30.29
N TYR A 224 8.54 24.90 -29.29
CA TYR A 224 7.82 23.64 -29.52
C TYR A 224 6.63 23.82 -30.49
N LEU A 225 5.90 24.92 -30.37
CA LEU A 225 4.81 25.25 -31.28
C LEU A 225 5.32 25.40 -32.72
N ASP A 226 6.42 26.09 -32.93
CA ASP A 226 6.96 26.37 -34.27
C ASP A 226 7.59 25.13 -34.92
N ARG A 227 8.16 24.25 -34.11
CA ARG A 227 8.85 23.05 -34.60
C ARG A 227 7.94 21.83 -34.75
N LEU A 228 6.93 21.66 -33.88
CA LEU A 228 6.20 20.42 -33.77
C LEU A 228 4.71 20.52 -34.12
N GLN A 229 4.06 21.70 -33.94
CA GLN A 229 2.63 21.84 -34.24
C GLN A 229 2.34 21.64 -35.73
N LYS A 230 1.41 20.72 -36.02
CA LYS A 230 1.02 20.43 -37.39
C LYS A 230 -0.08 21.40 -37.90
N PRO A 231 -0.33 21.45 -39.22
CA PRO A 231 -1.35 22.31 -39.81
C PRO A 231 -2.76 22.08 -39.23
N ASN A 232 -3.05 20.89 -38.76
CA ASN A 232 -4.30 20.55 -38.08
C ASN A 232 -4.34 20.96 -36.58
N GLY A 233 -3.28 21.56 -36.04
CA GLY A 233 -3.22 22.07 -34.66
C GLY A 233 -2.73 21.09 -33.62
N ILE A 234 -2.68 19.79 -33.90
CA ILE A 234 -2.14 18.76 -32.99
C ILE A 234 -0.70 18.39 -33.36
N PHE A 235 -0.07 17.53 -32.55
CA PHE A 235 1.37 17.29 -32.61
C PHE A 235 1.68 15.82 -32.86
N PHE A 236 2.75 15.57 -33.62
CA PHE A 236 3.35 14.23 -33.60
C PHE A 236 4.09 13.99 -32.27
N HIS A 237 4.24 12.73 -31.89
CA HIS A 237 4.95 12.36 -30.66
C HIS A 237 6.39 12.91 -30.67
N THR A 238 7.09 12.68 -31.74
CA THR A 238 8.38 13.28 -32.09
C THR A 238 8.44 13.50 -33.61
N PRO A 239 9.43 14.25 -34.16
CA PRO A 239 9.60 14.37 -35.61
C PRO A 239 9.67 13.04 -36.35
N ASP A 240 10.27 12.01 -35.73
CA ASP A 240 10.50 10.68 -36.30
C ASP A 240 9.37 9.67 -36.00
N ALA A 241 8.40 10.04 -35.18
CA ALA A 241 7.25 9.21 -34.80
C ALA A 241 5.95 9.96 -35.15
N PRO A 242 5.48 9.94 -36.45
CA PRO A 242 4.42 10.78 -36.97
C PRO A 242 3.01 10.29 -36.57
N PHE A 243 2.81 10.03 -35.26
CA PHE A 243 1.54 9.62 -34.69
C PHE A 243 1.04 10.66 -33.70
N HIS A 244 -0.23 11.00 -33.76
CA HIS A 244 -0.89 11.88 -32.82
C HIS A 244 -1.25 11.16 -31.53
N TRP A 245 -0.21 10.83 -30.73
CA TRP A 245 -0.40 10.14 -29.47
C TRP A 245 -1.12 11.02 -28.45
N GLY A 246 -2.22 10.46 -27.86
CA GLY A 246 -3.15 11.22 -27.03
C GLY A 246 -2.48 11.89 -25.83
N ARG A 247 -1.77 11.13 -24.99
CA ARG A 247 -1.10 11.70 -23.81
C ARG A 247 0.03 12.66 -24.16
N GLY A 248 0.79 12.41 -25.23
CA GLY A 248 1.79 13.36 -25.68
C GLY A 248 1.16 14.70 -26.04
N ASN A 249 0.09 14.69 -26.82
CA ASN A 249 -0.71 15.89 -27.11
C ASN A 249 -1.32 16.48 -25.84
N GLY A 250 -1.69 15.64 -24.86
CA GLY A 250 -2.21 16.08 -23.56
C GLY A 250 -1.23 16.94 -22.77
N TRP A 251 0.05 16.58 -22.79
CA TRP A 251 1.10 17.38 -22.14
C TRP A 251 1.19 18.78 -22.72
N MET A 252 1.15 18.89 -24.04
CA MET A 252 1.18 20.19 -24.72
C MET A 252 -0.11 20.98 -24.48
N ALA A 253 -1.27 20.31 -24.53
CA ALA A 253 -2.56 20.92 -24.22
C ALA A 253 -2.61 21.50 -22.79
N ALA A 254 -1.93 20.85 -21.82
CA ALA A 254 -1.87 21.32 -20.45
C ALA A 254 -0.84 22.44 -20.23
N ALA A 255 0.31 22.38 -20.91
CA ALA A 255 1.36 23.37 -20.77
C ALA A 255 0.93 24.78 -21.20
N MET A 256 0.22 24.88 -22.33
CA MET A 256 -0.18 26.18 -22.87
C MET A 256 -1.08 27.01 -21.94
N PRO A 257 -2.21 26.50 -21.41
CA PRO A 257 -3.04 27.27 -20.48
C PRO A 257 -2.32 27.55 -19.16
N MET A 258 -1.45 26.64 -18.69
CA MET A 258 -0.63 26.85 -17.50
C MET A 258 0.28 28.07 -17.65
N ILE A 259 0.92 28.24 -18.80
CA ILE A 259 1.74 29.42 -19.12
C ILE A 259 0.86 30.67 -19.28
N LEU A 260 -0.19 30.59 -20.12
CA LEU A 260 -1.10 31.70 -20.42
C LEU A 260 -1.75 32.31 -19.17
N ARG A 261 -1.98 31.48 -18.14
CA ARG A 261 -2.54 31.93 -16.86
C ARG A 261 -1.70 32.99 -16.16
N TYR A 262 -0.38 32.92 -16.30
CA TYR A 262 0.56 33.78 -15.58
C TYR A 262 1.37 34.68 -16.47
N LEU A 263 1.41 34.43 -17.79
CA LEU A 263 2.16 35.22 -18.74
C LEU A 263 1.45 36.59 -18.94
N PRO A 264 2.15 37.74 -18.77
CA PRO A 264 1.57 39.06 -19.01
C PRO A 264 0.94 39.20 -20.40
N GLU A 265 -0.14 39.99 -20.50
CA GLU A 265 -0.78 40.29 -21.78
C GLU A 265 0.20 41.01 -22.74
N THR A 266 1.22 41.71 -22.22
CA THR A 266 2.24 42.41 -22.97
C THR A 266 3.42 41.55 -23.40
N SER A 267 3.48 40.27 -22.99
CA SER A 267 4.57 39.38 -23.39
C SER A 267 4.53 39.10 -24.90
N GLU A 268 5.68 39.19 -25.55
CA GLU A 268 5.82 38.92 -26.99
C GLU A 268 5.47 37.47 -27.38
N TRP A 269 5.58 36.52 -26.44
CA TRP A 269 5.31 35.12 -26.66
C TRP A 269 3.81 34.76 -26.59
N ARG A 270 3.02 35.60 -25.89
CA ARG A 270 1.60 35.29 -25.62
C ARG A 270 0.74 35.11 -26.86
N PRO A 271 0.84 35.96 -27.90
CA PRO A 271 0.01 35.81 -29.10
C PRO A 271 0.21 34.47 -29.79
N ARG A 272 1.47 34.02 -29.90
CA ARG A 272 1.80 32.76 -30.57
C ARG A 272 1.30 31.54 -29.78
N ILE A 273 1.43 31.59 -28.45
CA ILE A 273 0.93 30.52 -27.58
C ILE A 273 -0.61 30.44 -27.63
N MET A 274 -1.28 31.60 -27.60
CA MET A 274 -2.74 31.68 -27.69
C MET A 274 -3.27 31.15 -29.02
N GLU A 275 -2.60 31.52 -30.13
CA GLU A 275 -2.93 30.97 -31.48
C GLU A 275 -2.80 29.46 -31.50
N GLY A 276 -1.65 28.93 -31.07
CA GLY A 276 -1.37 27.48 -31.03
C GLY A 276 -2.36 26.73 -30.17
N TYR A 277 -2.68 27.29 -29.01
CA TYR A 277 -3.68 26.74 -28.09
C TYR A 277 -5.06 26.67 -28.72
N ARG A 278 -5.59 27.78 -29.25
CA ARG A 278 -6.92 27.82 -29.87
C ARG A 278 -7.03 26.86 -31.03
N LYS A 279 -6.00 26.78 -31.87
CA LYS A 279 -5.94 25.88 -33.01
C LYS A 279 -6.00 24.42 -32.57
N MET A 280 -5.24 24.05 -31.56
CA MET A 280 -5.26 22.71 -30.98
C MET A 280 -6.63 22.37 -30.39
N MET A 281 -7.20 23.26 -29.57
CA MET A 281 -8.50 23.05 -28.92
C MET A 281 -9.62 22.86 -29.95
N ALA A 282 -9.60 23.58 -31.07
CA ALA A 282 -10.61 23.41 -32.12
C ALA A 282 -10.55 22.01 -32.75
N THR A 283 -9.37 21.49 -32.99
CA THR A 283 -9.19 20.13 -33.52
C THR A 283 -9.63 19.08 -32.52
N LEU A 284 -9.20 19.24 -31.25
CA LEU A 284 -9.60 18.32 -30.19
C LEU A 284 -11.12 18.26 -29.99
N LEU A 285 -11.79 19.44 -30.10
CA LEU A 285 -13.26 19.47 -30.01
C LEU A 285 -13.92 18.61 -31.09
N SER A 286 -13.41 18.70 -32.34
CA SER A 286 -13.94 17.92 -33.47
C SER A 286 -13.67 16.43 -33.41
N LEU A 287 -12.65 16.00 -32.62
CA LEU A 287 -12.24 14.61 -32.45
C LEU A 287 -12.70 13.97 -31.15
N GLN A 288 -13.54 14.68 -30.36
CA GLN A 288 -14.12 14.07 -29.17
C GLN A 288 -15.11 12.98 -29.57
N ARG A 289 -14.92 11.79 -29.01
CA ARG A 289 -15.77 10.63 -29.28
C ARG A 289 -17.14 10.78 -28.61
N GLU A 290 -18.12 10.00 -29.08
CA GLU A 290 -19.48 10.00 -28.51
C GLU A 290 -19.51 9.64 -27.02
N ASP A 291 -18.58 8.75 -26.56
CA ASP A 291 -18.44 8.38 -25.14
C ASP A 291 -17.77 9.47 -24.27
N GLY A 292 -17.50 10.65 -24.85
CA GLY A 292 -16.88 11.79 -24.17
C GLY A 292 -15.34 11.69 -24.08
N MET A 293 -14.73 10.61 -24.51
CA MET A 293 -13.29 10.37 -24.45
C MET A 293 -12.55 10.83 -25.70
N TRP A 294 -11.22 10.74 -25.68
CA TRP A 294 -10.36 10.79 -26.86
C TRP A 294 -9.55 9.50 -26.98
N GLY A 295 -9.12 9.19 -28.18
CA GLY A 295 -8.38 7.99 -28.50
C GLY A 295 -6.92 8.02 -28.02
N GLN A 296 -6.33 6.85 -27.78
CA GLN A 296 -4.90 6.65 -27.56
C GLN A 296 -4.05 7.26 -28.71
N LEU A 297 -4.50 7.09 -29.96
CA LEU A 297 -4.15 7.90 -31.11
C LEU A 297 -5.38 8.76 -31.45
N ILE A 298 -5.25 10.07 -31.42
CA ILE A 298 -6.39 11.02 -31.39
C ILE A 298 -7.23 10.95 -32.65
N ASP A 299 -6.58 10.80 -33.79
CA ASP A 299 -7.19 10.80 -35.14
C ASP A 299 -7.38 9.41 -35.72
N ASP A 300 -7.21 8.37 -34.97
CA ASP A 300 -7.37 6.99 -35.39
C ASP A 300 -8.70 6.43 -34.86
N PRO A 301 -9.65 6.08 -35.76
CA PRO A 301 -10.99 5.61 -35.37
C PRO A 301 -10.98 4.24 -34.67
N GLU A 302 -9.95 3.41 -34.88
CA GLU A 302 -9.81 2.11 -34.25
C GLU A 302 -9.17 2.23 -32.83
N SER A 303 -8.71 3.44 -32.46
CA SER A 303 -8.06 3.68 -31.20
C SER A 303 -9.04 3.57 -30.04
N TRP A 304 -8.61 2.96 -28.96
CA TRP A 304 -9.38 2.88 -27.72
C TRP A 304 -9.39 4.20 -26.97
N GLY A 305 -10.48 4.46 -26.22
CA GLY A 305 -10.62 5.67 -25.38
C GLY A 305 -9.60 5.68 -24.26
N GLU A 306 -8.71 6.69 -24.23
CA GLU A 306 -7.58 6.77 -23.32
C GLU A 306 -7.84 7.83 -22.25
N THR A 307 -7.67 7.45 -20.99
CA THR A 307 -8.11 8.22 -19.83
C THR A 307 -7.20 9.42 -19.55
N SER A 308 -5.88 9.27 -19.67
CA SER A 308 -4.96 10.36 -19.31
C SER A 308 -5.09 11.55 -20.26
N CYS A 309 -5.11 11.32 -21.58
CA CYS A 309 -5.29 12.41 -22.56
C CYS A 309 -6.67 13.06 -22.44
N THR A 310 -7.70 12.26 -22.15
CA THR A 310 -9.05 12.78 -21.94
C THR A 310 -9.09 13.77 -20.79
N ALA A 311 -8.46 13.45 -19.65
CA ALA A 311 -8.39 14.35 -18.50
C ALA A 311 -7.58 15.63 -18.83
N MET A 312 -6.47 15.49 -19.55
CA MET A 312 -5.63 16.62 -19.99
C MET A 312 -6.36 17.58 -20.93
N PHE A 313 -7.10 17.05 -21.91
CA PHE A 313 -7.87 17.87 -22.84
C PHE A 313 -9.05 18.54 -22.16
N ALA A 314 -9.76 17.82 -21.28
CA ALA A 314 -10.83 18.40 -20.48
C ALA A 314 -10.32 19.51 -19.55
N TYR A 315 -9.13 19.35 -18.95
CA TYR A 315 -8.45 20.40 -18.19
C TYR A 315 -8.17 21.61 -19.05
N ALA A 316 -7.62 21.42 -20.25
CA ALA A 316 -7.33 22.52 -21.17
C ALA A 316 -8.62 23.25 -21.60
N PHE A 317 -9.70 22.54 -21.86
CA PHE A 317 -11.01 23.15 -22.17
C PHE A 317 -11.54 23.93 -20.95
N ALA A 318 -11.43 23.38 -19.74
CA ALA A 318 -11.89 24.04 -18.52
C ALA A 318 -11.18 25.38 -18.28
N GLU A 319 -9.85 25.41 -18.39
CA GLU A 319 -9.08 26.65 -18.27
C GLU A 319 -9.46 27.66 -19.36
N GLY A 320 -9.62 27.22 -20.62
CA GLY A 320 -10.01 28.07 -21.71
C GLY A 320 -11.39 28.72 -21.55
N VAL A 321 -12.37 27.95 -21.09
CA VAL A 321 -13.71 28.45 -20.78
C VAL A 321 -13.68 29.40 -19.59
N ARG A 322 -12.94 29.05 -18.54
CA ARG A 322 -12.78 29.86 -17.33
C ARG A 322 -12.23 31.26 -17.63
N TYR A 323 -11.18 31.34 -18.44
CA TYR A 323 -10.52 32.60 -18.78
C TYR A 323 -11.09 33.29 -20.03
N GLY A 324 -12.16 32.76 -20.64
CA GLY A 324 -12.76 33.34 -21.84
C GLY A 324 -11.89 33.22 -23.11
N TRP A 325 -10.89 32.35 -23.09
CA TRP A 325 -10.06 32.08 -24.26
C TRP A 325 -10.78 31.20 -25.28
N LEU A 326 -11.75 30.40 -24.81
CA LEU A 326 -12.59 29.49 -25.60
C LEU A 326 -14.07 29.82 -25.38
N ASP A 327 -14.86 29.58 -26.42
CA ASP A 327 -16.32 29.72 -26.40
C ASP A 327 -16.96 28.73 -25.43
N ALA A 328 -17.57 29.23 -24.37
CA ALA A 328 -18.14 28.42 -23.31
C ALA A 328 -19.28 27.50 -23.79
N GLU A 329 -20.06 27.91 -24.75
CA GLU A 329 -21.18 27.13 -25.29
C GLU A 329 -20.72 25.95 -26.15
N LYS A 330 -19.52 26.00 -26.69
CA LYS A 330 -18.95 24.93 -27.50
C LYS A 330 -18.11 23.98 -26.64
N TYR A 331 -17.23 24.53 -25.81
CA TYR A 331 -16.24 23.75 -25.05
C TYR A 331 -16.71 23.30 -23.66
N GLY A 332 -17.63 24.03 -23.04
CA GLY A 332 -18.20 23.67 -21.75
C GLY A 332 -18.91 22.32 -21.74
N PRO A 333 -19.86 22.04 -22.70
CA PRO A 333 -20.46 20.72 -22.83
C PRO A 333 -19.45 19.61 -23.06
N ALA A 334 -18.43 19.85 -23.92
CA ALA A 334 -17.41 18.86 -24.23
C ALA A 334 -16.54 18.51 -23.01
N MET A 335 -16.11 19.52 -22.25
CA MET A 335 -15.40 19.36 -20.98
C MET A 335 -16.24 18.55 -19.99
N ARG A 336 -17.51 18.89 -19.86
CA ARG A 336 -18.43 18.24 -18.92
C ARG A 336 -18.67 16.76 -19.27
N ARG A 337 -18.86 16.43 -20.55
CA ARG A 337 -18.97 15.05 -21.03
C ARG A 337 -17.71 14.25 -20.70
N ALA A 338 -16.53 14.84 -20.94
CA ALA A 338 -15.27 14.20 -20.63
C ALA A 338 -15.12 13.92 -19.12
N TYR A 339 -15.40 14.92 -18.27
CA TYR A 339 -15.33 14.75 -16.83
C TYR A 339 -16.24 13.63 -16.32
N LEU A 340 -17.49 13.59 -16.78
CA LEU A 340 -18.43 12.52 -16.41
C LEU A 340 -18.03 11.15 -16.94
N ALA A 341 -17.47 11.08 -18.15
CA ALA A 341 -16.91 9.84 -18.70
C ALA A 341 -15.71 9.32 -17.87
N LEU A 342 -14.90 10.22 -17.33
CA LEU A 342 -13.77 9.91 -16.48
C LEU A 342 -14.22 9.41 -15.09
N THR A 343 -15.16 10.11 -14.45
CA THR A 343 -15.69 9.72 -13.13
C THR A 343 -16.40 8.37 -13.19
N ALA A 344 -17.11 8.06 -14.27
CA ALA A 344 -17.74 6.76 -14.49
C ALA A 344 -16.74 5.59 -14.63
N ARG A 345 -15.46 5.89 -14.86
CA ARG A 345 -14.36 4.90 -14.96
C ARG A 345 -13.51 4.83 -13.69
N MET A 346 -13.90 5.54 -12.67
CA MET A 346 -13.20 5.53 -11.38
C MET A 346 -13.84 4.50 -10.45
N ASP A 347 -13.03 3.65 -9.86
CA ASP A 347 -13.49 2.71 -8.85
C ASP A 347 -13.71 3.38 -7.47
N GLU A 348 -14.25 2.62 -6.53
CA GLU A 348 -14.52 3.08 -5.15
C GLU A 348 -13.25 3.55 -4.40
N TRP A 349 -12.08 3.16 -4.89
CA TRP A 349 -10.74 3.48 -4.30
C TRP A 349 -10.10 4.71 -4.91
N GLY A 350 -10.72 5.32 -5.90
CA GLY A 350 -10.15 6.43 -6.62
C GLY A 350 -9.20 6.04 -7.75
N ASN A 351 -9.13 4.76 -8.15
CA ASN A 351 -8.35 4.37 -9.31
C ASN A 351 -9.13 4.59 -10.59
N ILE A 352 -8.56 5.33 -11.53
CA ILE A 352 -9.16 5.55 -12.84
C ILE A 352 -8.69 4.44 -13.78
N ALA A 353 -9.63 3.81 -14.47
CA ALA A 353 -9.36 2.70 -15.38
C ALA A 353 -8.84 3.18 -16.75
N SER A 354 -8.21 2.26 -17.49
CA SER A 354 -7.78 2.45 -18.89
C SER A 354 -6.78 3.58 -19.12
N VAL A 355 -5.83 3.75 -18.22
CA VAL A 355 -4.71 4.66 -18.39
C VAL A 355 -3.63 4.00 -19.22
N CYS A 356 -3.16 4.64 -20.30
CA CYS A 356 -2.02 4.16 -21.06
C CYS A 356 -0.75 4.13 -20.21
N CYS A 357 -0.05 3.01 -20.17
CA CYS A 357 1.27 2.95 -19.53
C CYS A 357 2.30 3.81 -20.26
N GLY A 358 3.50 3.99 -19.70
CA GLY A 358 4.61 4.72 -20.32
C GLY A 358 4.87 4.28 -21.77
N THR A 359 5.06 5.23 -22.67
CA THR A 359 5.12 4.98 -24.13
C THR A 359 6.36 5.65 -24.72
N ALA A 360 7.26 4.83 -25.27
CA ALA A 360 8.36 5.35 -26.08
C ALA A 360 7.88 5.76 -27.46
N ALA A 361 8.50 6.79 -28.05
CA ALA A 361 8.24 7.18 -29.43
C ALA A 361 8.72 6.10 -30.39
N LYS A 362 7.84 5.67 -31.29
CA LYS A 362 8.15 4.73 -32.36
C LYS A 362 7.36 5.08 -33.62
N ASN A 363 7.95 4.87 -34.77
CA ASN A 363 7.23 4.95 -36.05
C ASN A 363 6.50 3.63 -36.34
N ASP A 364 5.53 3.29 -35.49
CA ASP A 364 4.81 2.02 -35.50
C ASP A 364 3.43 2.22 -34.84
N ARG A 365 2.35 2.17 -35.66
CA ARG A 365 0.97 2.35 -35.17
C ARG A 365 0.57 1.30 -34.14
N ASP A 366 0.92 0.06 -34.39
CA ASP A 366 0.51 -1.06 -33.53
C ASP A 366 1.19 -0.96 -32.14
N HIS A 367 2.40 -0.42 -32.09
CA HIS A 367 3.05 -0.09 -30.82
C HIS A 367 2.20 0.80 -29.92
N TYR A 368 1.50 1.81 -30.48
CA TYR A 368 0.62 2.69 -29.70
C TYR A 368 -0.68 2.00 -29.31
N LEU A 369 -1.31 1.29 -30.23
CA LEU A 369 -2.61 0.64 -29.99
C LEU A 369 -2.49 -0.53 -29.01
N ALA A 370 -1.38 -1.24 -29.00
CA ALA A 370 -1.09 -2.38 -28.14
C ALA A 370 -0.61 -1.99 -26.72
N ARG A 371 -0.52 -0.68 -26.40
CA ARG A 371 -0.06 -0.28 -25.06
C ARG A 371 -0.98 -0.79 -23.96
N ALA A 372 -0.39 -1.25 -22.84
CA ALA A 372 -1.16 -1.73 -21.70
C ALA A 372 -2.02 -0.62 -21.11
N ARG A 373 -3.25 -1.00 -20.73
CA ARG A 373 -4.22 -0.17 -20.04
C ARG A 373 -4.14 -0.48 -18.56
N VAL A 374 -3.75 0.51 -17.76
CA VAL A 374 -3.47 0.35 -16.32
C VAL A 374 -4.54 1.07 -15.52
N ASN A 375 -4.96 0.50 -14.41
CA ASN A 375 -5.87 1.15 -13.48
C ASN A 375 -5.06 1.82 -12.37
N GLY A 376 -5.43 3.04 -12.01
CA GLY A 376 -4.78 3.79 -10.93
C GLY A 376 -3.37 4.28 -11.24
N ASP A 377 -2.95 4.29 -12.53
CA ASP A 377 -1.64 4.81 -12.89
C ASP A 377 -1.58 6.33 -12.70
N PRO A 378 -0.51 6.88 -12.09
CA PRO A 378 -0.35 8.33 -11.89
C PRO A 378 -0.49 9.19 -13.14
N HIS A 379 -0.21 8.66 -14.34
CA HIS A 379 -0.43 9.41 -15.58
C HIS A 379 -1.90 9.74 -15.87
N GLY A 380 -2.86 8.97 -15.33
CA GLY A 380 -4.28 9.29 -15.40
C GLY A 380 -4.79 10.01 -14.15
N GLN A 381 -4.28 9.62 -12.99
CA GLN A 381 -4.66 10.20 -11.71
C GLN A 381 -4.29 11.69 -11.62
N ALA A 382 -3.07 12.06 -12.06
CA ALA A 382 -2.60 13.44 -12.02
C ALA A 382 -3.47 14.40 -12.88
N PRO A 383 -3.73 14.14 -14.17
CA PRO A 383 -4.57 15.03 -14.98
C PRO A 383 -6.00 15.15 -14.47
N MET A 384 -6.52 14.11 -13.84
CA MET A 384 -7.83 14.19 -13.21
C MET A 384 -7.84 15.17 -12.03
N LEU A 385 -6.76 15.22 -11.23
CA LEU A 385 -6.62 16.25 -10.19
C LEU A 385 -6.44 17.66 -10.77
N TRP A 386 -5.76 17.83 -11.92
CA TRP A 386 -5.69 19.15 -12.57
C TRP A 386 -7.09 19.63 -12.93
N LEU A 387 -7.89 18.77 -13.53
CA LEU A 387 -9.27 19.10 -13.88
C LEU A 387 -10.10 19.39 -12.62
N CYS A 388 -10.05 18.54 -11.58
CA CYS A 388 -10.72 18.78 -10.31
C CYS A 388 -10.32 20.13 -9.69
N ARG A 389 -9.04 20.50 -9.74
CA ARG A 389 -8.55 21.79 -9.25
C ARG A 389 -9.24 22.96 -9.94
N VAL A 390 -9.29 22.95 -11.27
CA VAL A 390 -9.98 24.03 -12.02
C VAL A 390 -11.47 24.08 -11.67
N LEU A 391 -12.13 22.92 -11.58
CA LEU A 391 -13.53 22.84 -11.21
C LEU A 391 -13.78 23.39 -9.80
N LEU A 392 -12.90 23.06 -8.84
CA LEU A 392 -12.95 23.56 -7.47
C LEU A 392 -12.69 25.08 -7.39
N GLU A 393 -11.71 25.58 -8.15
CA GLU A 393 -11.46 27.03 -8.22
C GLU A 393 -12.67 27.79 -8.77
N CYS A 394 -13.36 27.23 -9.77
CA CYS A 394 -14.58 27.83 -10.32
C CYS A 394 -15.78 27.73 -9.36
N GLU A 395 -15.91 26.61 -8.66
CA GLU A 395 -16.99 26.36 -7.70
C GLU A 395 -16.85 27.22 -6.44
N THR A 396 -15.63 27.32 -5.91
CA THR A 396 -15.36 28.02 -4.66
C THR A 396 -15.03 29.50 -4.82
N GLY A 397 -14.68 29.94 -6.01
CA GLY A 397 -14.15 31.29 -6.28
C GLY A 397 -12.77 31.55 -5.64
N LYS A 398 -12.09 30.52 -5.18
CA LYS A 398 -10.78 30.62 -4.51
C LYS A 398 -9.65 30.22 -5.46
N THR A 399 -8.48 30.78 -5.21
CA THR A 399 -7.19 30.39 -5.83
C THR A 399 -6.17 30.08 -4.76
N VAL A 400 -5.16 29.30 -5.10
CA VAL A 400 -4.06 28.99 -4.17
C VAL A 400 -2.97 30.04 -4.33
N GLU A 401 -2.75 30.81 -3.28
CA GLU A 401 -1.76 31.91 -3.22
C GLU A 401 -0.62 31.57 -2.25
N ALA A 402 0.56 32.14 -2.52
CA ALA A 402 1.72 31.97 -1.65
C ALA A 402 1.51 32.65 -0.28
N LYS A 403 1.94 31.96 0.77
CA LYS A 403 1.96 32.47 2.15
C LYS A 403 3.30 33.07 2.52
N ASP A 404 3.28 33.95 3.50
CA ASP A 404 4.50 34.38 4.17
C ASP A 404 5.15 33.18 4.89
N ALA A 405 6.47 33.22 5.03
CA ALA A 405 7.22 32.16 5.70
C ALA A 405 6.75 31.98 7.16
N VAL A 406 6.48 30.74 7.55
CA VAL A 406 6.08 30.36 8.91
C VAL A 406 7.06 29.33 9.48
N PRO A 407 7.24 29.27 10.83
CA PRO A 407 8.03 28.23 11.45
C PRO A 407 7.51 26.84 11.09
N GLN A 408 8.42 25.91 10.81
CA GLN A 408 8.05 24.54 10.43
C GLN A 408 7.63 23.70 11.63
N PRO A 409 6.60 22.85 11.52
CA PRO A 409 6.34 21.82 12.51
C PRO A 409 7.47 20.79 12.53
N GLU A 410 7.71 20.19 13.69
CA GLU A 410 8.62 19.04 13.78
C GLU A 410 7.96 17.83 13.15
N TYR A 411 8.50 17.38 12.01
CA TYR A 411 8.07 16.16 11.35
C TYR A 411 8.98 14.99 11.71
N TYR A 412 8.36 13.82 11.84
CA TYR A 412 9.10 12.59 12.11
C TYR A 412 9.90 12.16 10.85
N THR A 413 11.17 11.80 11.04
CA THR A 413 12.04 11.30 9.97
C THR A 413 12.13 9.78 10.05
N PRO A 414 11.69 9.01 9.02
CA PRO A 414 11.78 7.56 9.02
C PRO A 414 13.22 7.06 9.14
N GLN A 415 13.39 5.95 9.83
CA GLN A 415 14.67 5.28 10.00
C GLN A 415 14.74 4.02 9.13
N THR A 416 15.74 3.91 8.28
CA THR A 416 15.93 2.73 7.40
C THR A 416 16.83 1.72 8.10
N ILE A 417 16.36 0.47 8.21
CA ILE A 417 17.21 -0.65 8.57
C ILE A 417 18.05 -0.97 7.34
N ALA A 418 19.37 -0.92 7.49
CA ALA A 418 20.30 -1.10 6.38
C ALA A 418 20.05 -2.40 5.60
N SER A 419 20.12 -2.34 4.27
CA SER A 419 20.22 -3.52 3.43
C SER A 419 21.49 -4.28 3.79
N ASP A 420 21.43 -5.61 3.80
CA ASP A 420 22.65 -6.40 3.99
C ASP A 420 23.63 -6.17 2.82
N SER A 421 24.89 -6.57 3.02
CA SER A 421 25.99 -6.45 2.05
C SER A 421 25.73 -7.10 0.67
N ARG A 422 24.56 -7.73 0.47
CA ARG A 422 24.14 -8.40 -0.76
C ARG A 422 23.12 -7.60 -1.57
N GLY A 423 22.87 -6.33 -1.21
CA GLY A 423 21.99 -5.43 -1.95
C GLY A 423 20.49 -5.80 -1.85
N ARG A 424 20.11 -6.59 -0.84
CA ARG A 424 18.71 -6.89 -0.56
C ARG A 424 18.06 -5.64 0.01
N HIS A 425 16.84 -5.34 -0.46
CA HIS A 425 16.09 -4.19 0.00
C HIS A 425 15.92 -4.24 1.52
N GLY A 426 16.36 -3.21 2.22
CA GLY A 426 16.16 -3.05 3.64
C GLY A 426 14.67 -2.94 3.99
N VAL A 427 14.34 -3.24 5.22
CA VAL A 427 13.03 -2.97 5.81
C VAL A 427 13.03 -1.54 6.33
N GLU A 428 12.01 -0.79 6.03
CA GLU A 428 11.93 0.62 6.43
C GLU A 428 11.07 0.76 7.69
N LEU A 429 11.66 1.33 8.76
CA LEU A 429 10.93 1.74 9.97
C LEU A 429 10.27 3.10 9.68
N LEU A 430 8.94 3.16 9.67
CA LEU A 430 8.19 4.34 9.26
C LEU A 430 7.65 5.16 10.44
N ASN A 431 7.07 4.51 11.45
CA ASN A 431 6.31 5.17 12.54
C ASN A 431 5.26 6.18 12.00
N ALA A 432 4.66 5.87 10.87
CA ALA A 432 3.70 6.74 10.20
C ALA A 432 2.27 6.34 10.55
N LYS A 433 1.36 7.31 10.64
CA LYS A 433 -0.06 7.01 10.84
C LYS A 433 -0.69 6.49 9.54
N ALA A 434 -1.34 5.33 9.62
CA ALA A 434 -2.15 4.80 8.54
C ALA A 434 -3.47 5.58 8.40
N GLU A 435 -4.11 5.52 7.23
CA GLU A 435 -5.43 6.11 7.03
C GLU A 435 -6.51 5.34 7.76
N GLY A 436 -6.41 4.02 7.74
CA GLY A 436 -7.39 3.13 8.35
C GLY A 436 -6.94 1.69 8.27
N PHE A 437 -7.89 0.79 8.44
CA PHE A 437 -7.65 -0.65 8.47
C PHE A 437 -7.85 -1.25 7.08
N ARG A 438 -6.79 -1.31 6.29
CA ARG A 438 -6.76 -1.99 4.99
C ARG A 438 -5.82 -3.17 5.10
N GLY A 439 -6.33 -4.39 5.00
CA GLY A 439 -5.53 -5.60 5.01
C GLY A 439 -4.86 -5.86 3.66
N ILE A 440 -3.71 -6.53 3.68
CA ILE A 440 -3.06 -6.97 2.44
C ILE A 440 -3.81 -8.15 1.84
N TRP A 441 -4.08 -8.06 0.52
CA TRP A 441 -4.47 -9.21 -0.29
C TRP A 441 -3.21 -9.87 -0.85
N TYR A 442 -3.16 -11.19 -0.79
CA TYR A 442 -1.98 -11.94 -1.22
C TYR A 442 -2.36 -13.28 -1.83
N TYR A 443 -1.51 -13.81 -2.69
CA TYR A 443 -1.62 -15.16 -3.22
C TYR A 443 -0.27 -15.86 -3.30
N ASN A 444 -0.30 -17.19 -3.30
CA ASN A 444 0.90 -17.99 -3.55
C ASN A 444 0.55 -19.22 -4.36
N GLN A 445 1.40 -19.50 -5.34
CA GLN A 445 1.37 -20.64 -6.25
C GLN A 445 0.05 -20.80 -7.03
N PRO A 446 0.05 -20.57 -8.35
CA PRO A 446 -1.04 -20.95 -9.21
C PRO A 446 -1.31 -22.46 -9.08
N SER A 447 -2.58 -22.85 -8.93
CA SER A 447 -2.98 -24.26 -8.82
C SER A 447 -3.11 -24.93 -10.19
N GLY A 448 -3.32 -24.13 -11.25
CA GLY A 448 -3.52 -24.65 -12.61
C GLY A 448 -4.91 -25.24 -12.86
N ASP A 449 -5.85 -24.99 -11.95
CA ASP A 449 -7.25 -25.44 -11.99
C ASP A 449 -8.21 -24.25 -11.84
N GLU A 450 -9.51 -24.52 -11.76
CA GLU A 450 -10.56 -23.50 -11.62
C GLU A 450 -10.50 -22.70 -10.30
N TYR A 451 -9.73 -23.16 -9.32
CA TYR A 451 -9.54 -22.46 -8.04
C TYR A 451 -8.43 -21.42 -8.10
N VAL A 452 -7.66 -21.37 -9.20
CA VAL A 452 -6.67 -20.36 -9.58
C VAL A 452 -5.41 -20.38 -8.71
N TYR A 453 -5.57 -20.29 -7.38
CA TYR A 453 -4.46 -20.24 -6.43
C TYR A 453 -4.57 -21.31 -5.36
N LYS A 454 -3.42 -21.81 -4.93
CA LYS A 454 -3.33 -22.77 -3.86
C LYS A 454 -3.77 -22.19 -2.51
N TYR A 455 -3.36 -20.99 -2.20
CA TYR A 455 -3.89 -20.16 -1.14
C TYR A 455 -3.78 -18.68 -1.49
N SER A 456 -4.78 -17.92 -1.10
CA SER A 456 -4.96 -16.52 -1.50
C SER A 456 -6.07 -15.86 -0.68
N GLY A 457 -6.20 -14.56 -0.83
CA GLY A 457 -7.28 -13.78 -0.24
C GLY A 457 -6.78 -12.68 0.67
N GLY A 458 -7.60 -12.24 1.60
CA GLY A 458 -7.23 -11.27 2.63
C GLY A 458 -6.30 -11.88 3.65
N MET A 459 -5.04 -11.50 3.60
CA MET A 459 -3.98 -12.13 4.39
C MET A 459 -3.41 -11.20 5.48
N GLY A 460 -4.15 -10.14 5.85
CA GLY A 460 -3.71 -9.20 6.88
C GLY A 460 -3.44 -9.82 8.24
N VAL A 461 -4.12 -10.92 8.57
CA VAL A 461 -3.94 -11.67 9.80
C VAL A 461 -3.37 -13.08 9.58
N TYR A 462 -2.80 -13.32 8.42
CA TYR A 462 -2.06 -14.53 8.05
C TYR A 462 -0.63 -14.46 8.66
N CYS A 463 0.14 -15.50 8.88
CA CYS A 463 -0.26 -16.89 8.68
C CYS A 463 -0.53 -17.59 10.02
N ALA A 464 -1.06 -18.81 9.96
CA ALA A 464 -1.38 -19.61 11.15
C ALA A 464 -0.22 -19.77 12.18
N GLY A 465 1.03 -19.65 11.74
CA GLY A 465 2.23 -19.71 12.60
C GLY A 465 2.68 -18.38 13.18
N HIS A 466 1.97 -17.27 12.94
CA HIS A 466 2.24 -15.96 13.52
C HIS A 466 1.38 -15.78 14.77
N ILE A 467 1.96 -15.86 15.95
CA ILE A 467 1.26 -15.87 17.25
C ILE A 467 2.08 -15.11 18.29
N PRO A 468 1.48 -14.20 19.09
CA PRO A 468 0.12 -13.68 18.95
C PRO A 468 0.06 -12.50 17.99
N MET A 469 -1.12 -12.26 17.43
CA MET A 469 -1.39 -11.02 16.69
C MET A 469 -2.15 -9.97 17.50
N ALA A 470 -2.63 -10.33 18.68
CA ALA A 470 -3.27 -9.42 19.62
C ALA A 470 -3.02 -9.84 21.08
N ILE A 471 -2.96 -8.85 21.98
CA ILE A 471 -2.77 -9.04 23.42
C ILE A 471 -3.63 -8.01 24.16
N TYR A 472 -4.44 -8.48 25.11
CA TYR A 472 -5.14 -7.58 26.04
C TYR A 472 -4.24 -7.23 27.23
N SER A 473 -4.12 -5.94 27.52
CA SER A 473 -3.52 -5.43 28.77
C SER A 473 -4.62 -4.97 29.72
N LYS A 474 -4.65 -5.59 30.88
CA LYS A 474 -5.57 -5.22 31.96
C LYS A 474 -5.23 -3.83 32.54
N GLU A 475 -3.94 -3.50 32.64
CA GLU A 475 -3.43 -2.26 33.21
C GLU A 475 -3.83 -1.05 32.35
N ALA A 476 -3.73 -1.18 31.02
CA ALA A 476 -4.14 -0.15 30.08
C ALA A 476 -5.62 -0.20 29.73
N ASP A 477 -6.29 -1.33 30.01
CA ASP A 477 -7.62 -1.67 29.55
C ASP A 477 -7.80 -1.52 28.04
N LYS A 478 -6.82 -2.09 27.31
CA LYS A 478 -6.71 -2.02 25.85
C LYS A 478 -6.33 -3.38 25.27
N THR A 479 -6.91 -3.74 24.14
CA THR A 479 -6.41 -4.83 23.31
C THR A 479 -5.53 -4.26 22.21
N PHE A 480 -4.21 -4.47 22.32
CA PHE A 480 -3.25 -4.13 21.29
C PHE A 480 -3.22 -5.23 20.23
N PHE A 481 -3.17 -4.86 18.97
CA PHE A 481 -3.09 -5.84 17.88
C PHE A 481 -2.27 -5.31 16.69
N CYS A 482 -1.67 -6.24 15.94
CA CYS A 482 -0.97 -5.94 14.70
C CYS A 482 -1.63 -6.64 13.52
N PHE A 483 -1.42 -6.12 12.33
CA PHE A 483 -1.91 -6.70 11.08
C PHE A 483 -1.00 -6.30 9.91
N GLY A 484 -1.04 -7.12 8.86
CA GLY A 484 -0.43 -6.76 7.58
C GLY A 484 -1.35 -5.84 6.80
N GLY A 485 -1.03 -4.56 6.83
CA GLY A 485 -1.69 -3.55 6.02
C GLY A 485 -1.09 -3.44 4.64
N THR A 486 -1.68 -2.59 3.81
CA THR A 486 -1.17 -2.29 2.48
C THR A 486 -1.62 -0.92 2.00
N ASP A 487 -1.01 -0.45 0.90
CA ASP A 487 -1.47 0.71 0.14
C ASP A 487 -2.71 0.36 -0.73
N SER A 488 -3.29 1.37 -1.36
CA SER A 488 -4.48 1.19 -2.19
C SER A 488 -4.27 0.28 -3.41
N ARG A 489 -3.01 0.11 -3.85
CA ARG A 489 -2.64 -0.75 -4.98
C ARG A 489 -2.28 -2.17 -4.55
N ASN A 490 -2.31 -2.47 -3.27
CA ASN A 490 -1.83 -3.74 -2.70
C ASN A 490 -0.37 -4.03 -3.10
N SER A 491 0.47 -2.98 -3.17
CA SER A 491 1.82 -3.05 -3.74
C SER A 491 2.91 -3.36 -2.72
N THR A 492 2.61 -3.22 -1.42
CA THR A 492 3.58 -3.45 -0.35
C THR A 492 2.88 -3.86 0.95
N LEU A 493 3.56 -4.67 1.74
CA LEU A 493 3.15 -5.06 3.08
C LEU A 493 3.59 -4.00 4.09
N LEU A 494 2.62 -3.32 4.68
CA LEU A 494 2.78 -2.34 5.74
C LEU A 494 2.43 -2.99 7.08
N GLN A 495 3.44 -3.33 7.89
CA GLN A 495 3.17 -3.88 9.21
C GLN A 495 2.65 -2.79 10.13
N SER A 496 1.39 -2.93 10.52
CA SER A 496 0.65 -1.92 11.27
C SER A 496 0.26 -2.41 12.66
N VAL A 497 0.21 -1.51 13.62
CA VAL A 497 -0.24 -1.75 15.00
C VAL A 497 -1.32 -0.76 15.38
N SER A 498 -2.31 -1.25 16.14
CA SER A 498 -3.38 -0.44 16.70
C SER A 498 -3.83 -1.01 18.04
N TYR A 499 -4.84 -0.41 18.64
CA TYR A 499 -5.52 -0.96 19.81
C TYR A 499 -7.00 -0.63 19.83
N PHE A 500 -7.77 -1.50 20.47
CA PHE A 500 -9.14 -1.23 20.89
C PHE A 500 -9.11 -0.79 22.36
N ASP A 501 -9.68 0.37 22.63
CA ASP A 501 -9.79 0.95 23.96
C ASP A 501 -11.14 0.54 24.57
N HIS A 502 -11.10 -0.32 25.60
CA HIS A 502 -12.30 -0.89 26.21
C HIS A 502 -13.10 0.12 27.01
N LYS A 503 -12.49 1.23 27.46
CA LYS A 503 -13.19 2.29 28.19
C LYS A 503 -14.07 3.13 27.27
N THR A 504 -13.59 3.36 26.05
CA THR A 504 -14.26 4.24 25.09
C THR A 504 -15.00 3.49 23.99
N GLY A 505 -14.73 2.19 23.81
CA GLY A 505 -15.26 1.39 22.71
C GLY A 505 -14.72 1.80 21.33
N LYS A 506 -13.56 2.47 21.28
CA LYS A 506 -12.99 3.03 20.06
C LYS A 506 -11.70 2.32 19.64
N LEU A 507 -11.47 2.32 18.33
CA LEU A 507 -10.21 1.91 17.73
C LEU A 507 -9.28 3.11 17.59
N ALA A 508 -8.01 2.93 17.95
CA ALA A 508 -6.98 3.92 17.69
C ALA A 508 -6.57 3.89 16.21
N ARG A 509 -6.21 5.05 15.67
CA ARG A 509 -5.65 5.15 14.33
C ARG A 509 -4.37 4.33 14.23
N PRO A 510 -4.24 3.40 13.27
CA PRO A 510 -3.07 2.53 13.21
C PRO A 510 -1.77 3.30 12.96
N THR A 511 -0.69 2.81 13.56
CA THR A 511 0.67 3.22 13.21
C THR A 511 1.27 2.15 12.29
N VAL A 512 1.75 2.55 11.12
CA VAL A 512 2.59 1.72 10.27
C VAL A 512 3.98 1.71 10.86
N VAL A 513 4.41 0.57 11.39
CA VAL A 513 5.74 0.42 11.99
C VAL A 513 6.77 0.16 10.91
N PHE A 514 6.52 -0.81 10.03
CA PHE A 514 7.46 -1.18 8.97
C PHE A 514 6.82 -1.24 7.59
N ASP A 515 7.55 -0.77 6.57
CA ASP A 515 7.34 -1.20 5.18
C ASP A 515 8.29 -2.35 4.86
N LYS A 516 7.74 -3.50 4.49
CA LYS A 516 8.49 -4.72 4.19
C LYS A 516 9.01 -4.80 2.76
N HIS A 517 8.63 -3.87 1.88
CA HIS A 517 9.00 -3.86 0.48
C HIS A 517 8.70 -5.18 -0.25
N THR A 518 7.64 -5.84 0.14
CA THR A 518 7.13 -7.08 -0.42
C THR A 518 5.61 -7.09 -0.36
N VAL A 519 4.98 -7.94 -1.13
CA VAL A 519 3.54 -8.28 -0.97
C VAL A 519 3.33 -9.60 -0.23
N ASP A 520 4.41 -10.27 0.17
CA ASP A 520 4.35 -11.60 0.79
C ASP A 520 3.87 -11.51 2.23
N ALA A 521 2.64 -11.94 2.49
CA ALA A 521 2.02 -11.92 3.81
C ALA A 521 2.67 -12.87 4.83
N HIS A 522 3.60 -13.75 4.44
CA HIS A 522 4.43 -14.48 5.40
C HIS A 522 5.39 -13.55 6.18
N ASP A 523 5.59 -12.34 5.70
CA ASP A 523 6.37 -11.32 6.38
C ASP A 523 5.54 -10.53 7.40
N ASN A 524 4.26 -10.86 7.65
CA ASN A 524 3.46 -10.21 8.69
C ASN A 524 4.16 -10.24 10.05
N ALA A 525 3.87 -9.24 10.88
CA ALA A 525 4.39 -9.15 12.23
C ALA A 525 3.52 -9.89 13.24
N VAL A 526 4.10 -10.11 14.43
CA VAL A 526 3.36 -10.44 15.64
C VAL A 526 3.70 -9.44 16.74
N ILE A 527 2.91 -9.43 17.80
CA ILE A 527 2.99 -8.46 18.89
C ILE A 527 3.43 -9.12 20.20
N GLY A 528 4.20 -8.41 21.00
CA GLY A 528 4.56 -8.74 22.37
C GLY A 528 4.28 -7.56 23.30
N LEU A 529 4.10 -7.85 24.59
CA LEU A 529 3.93 -6.85 25.65
C LEU A 529 4.69 -7.31 26.88
N ASP A 530 5.51 -6.43 27.47
CA ASP A 530 6.24 -6.72 28.71
C ASP A 530 5.48 -6.23 29.95
N ASP A 531 5.98 -6.59 31.14
CA ASP A 531 5.38 -6.19 32.43
C ASP A 531 5.36 -4.66 32.68
N LYS A 532 6.15 -3.91 31.93
CA LYS A 532 6.21 -2.45 32.03
C LYS A 532 5.31 -1.77 31.01
N GLY A 533 4.62 -2.52 30.17
CA GLY A 533 3.72 -2.02 29.16
C GLY A 533 4.38 -1.61 27.84
N TYR A 534 5.65 -1.94 27.61
CA TYR A 534 6.27 -1.72 26.31
C TYR A 534 5.78 -2.73 25.30
N ILE A 535 5.44 -2.23 24.12
CA ILE A 535 4.92 -3.02 22.99
C ILE A 535 6.08 -3.41 22.09
N TYR A 536 6.12 -4.66 21.67
CA TYR A 536 7.14 -5.21 20.78
C TYR A 536 6.49 -5.67 19.48
N ILE A 537 7.07 -5.31 18.34
CA ILE A 537 6.68 -5.76 17.01
C ILE A 537 7.78 -6.65 16.47
N PHE A 538 7.47 -7.94 16.31
CA PHE A 538 8.38 -8.94 15.76
C PHE A 538 8.11 -9.03 14.25
N SER A 539 8.88 -8.28 13.48
CA SER A 539 8.79 -8.19 12.03
C SER A 539 9.40 -9.42 11.37
N SER A 540 8.56 -10.33 10.89
CA SER A 540 8.93 -11.61 10.28
C SER A 540 9.55 -11.43 8.89
N SER A 541 10.19 -12.49 8.40
CA SER A 541 10.67 -12.63 7.02
C SER A 541 10.36 -14.03 6.50
N HIS A 542 9.90 -14.13 5.25
CA HIS A 542 9.75 -15.42 4.57
C HIS A 542 11.10 -15.88 4.02
N GLY A 543 11.74 -16.81 4.74
CA GLY A 543 13.08 -17.26 4.39
C GLY A 543 14.17 -16.25 4.76
N GLN A 544 15.19 -16.12 3.90
CA GLN A 544 16.36 -15.26 4.12
C GLN A 544 16.46 -14.07 3.16
N THR A 545 15.40 -13.79 2.41
CA THR A 545 15.45 -12.77 1.35
C THR A 545 15.35 -11.34 1.87
N ARG A 546 14.83 -11.16 3.07
CA ARG A 546 14.63 -9.87 3.74
C ARG A 546 15.08 -9.96 5.19
N PRO A 547 15.50 -8.88 5.83
CA PRO A 547 15.77 -8.88 7.26
C PRO A 547 14.48 -9.03 8.08
N SER A 548 14.61 -9.68 9.23
CA SER A 548 13.65 -9.63 10.33
C SER A 548 14.14 -8.66 11.39
N ALA A 549 13.23 -8.03 12.09
CA ALA A 549 13.57 -7.07 13.13
C ALA A 549 12.63 -7.20 14.34
N ILE A 550 13.08 -6.79 15.49
CA ILE A 550 12.24 -6.55 16.66
C ILE A 550 12.29 -5.07 16.96
N ALA A 551 11.13 -4.42 16.91
CA ALA A 551 10.97 -3.03 17.33
C ALA A 551 10.22 -2.97 18.66
N ARG A 552 10.60 -2.01 19.51
CA ARG A 552 9.98 -1.77 20.82
C ARG A 552 9.42 -0.34 20.85
N SER A 553 8.23 -0.16 21.41
CA SER A 553 7.66 1.17 21.60
C SER A 553 8.56 2.04 22.49
N VAL A 554 8.60 3.34 22.21
CA VAL A 554 9.43 4.29 22.96
C VAL A 554 8.83 4.54 24.36
N LYS A 555 7.50 4.47 24.45
CA LYS A 555 6.77 4.65 25.72
C LYS A 555 5.87 3.44 26.00
N PRO A 556 5.60 3.14 27.28
CA PRO A 556 4.64 2.10 27.65
C PRO A 556 3.23 2.40 27.10
N TYR A 557 2.54 1.37 26.61
CA TYR A 557 1.16 1.42 26.12
C TYR A 557 0.91 2.43 24.99
N ASP A 558 1.98 2.88 24.31
CA ASP A 558 1.95 3.87 23.27
C ASP A 558 2.38 3.25 21.93
N ILE A 559 1.58 3.47 20.89
CA ILE A 559 1.84 2.97 19.55
C ILE A 559 2.38 4.05 18.59
N ALA A 560 2.69 5.25 19.08
CA ALA A 560 3.08 6.37 18.21
C ALA A 560 4.47 6.19 17.60
N GLU A 561 5.43 5.69 18.39
CA GLU A 561 6.83 5.57 17.98
C GLU A 561 7.47 4.26 18.47
N PHE A 562 8.20 3.61 17.57
CA PHE A 562 8.97 2.38 17.81
C PHE A 562 10.42 2.59 17.44
N LYS A 563 11.32 1.87 18.11
CA LYS A 563 12.76 1.79 17.79
C LYS A 563 13.15 0.33 17.59
N VAL A 564 13.97 0.07 16.59
CA VAL A 564 14.55 -1.26 16.37
C VAL A 564 15.54 -1.56 17.47
N ILE A 565 15.38 -2.71 18.12
CA ILE A 565 16.23 -3.18 19.21
C ILE A 565 16.97 -4.46 18.88
N TRP A 566 16.59 -5.16 17.81
CA TRP A 566 17.26 -6.36 17.34
C TRP A 566 17.01 -6.54 15.83
N GLU A 567 18.02 -7.01 15.13
CA GLU A 567 17.98 -7.34 13.70
C GLU A 567 18.54 -8.73 13.46
N GLY A 568 18.01 -9.43 12.46
CA GLY A 568 18.49 -10.75 12.08
C GLY A 568 17.59 -11.41 11.05
N ASN A 569 17.33 -12.72 11.23
CA ASN A 569 16.40 -13.45 10.36
C ASN A 569 15.62 -14.47 11.18
N PHE A 570 14.30 -14.39 11.12
CA PHE A 570 13.37 -15.40 11.64
C PHE A 570 12.10 -15.43 10.82
N SER A 571 11.42 -16.56 10.85
CA SER A 571 10.10 -16.75 10.23
C SER A 571 9.15 -17.37 11.25
N TYR A 572 7.85 -17.18 11.04
CA TYR A 572 6.79 -17.74 11.91
C TYR A 572 7.00 -17.45 13.39
N PRO A 573 7.09 -16.17 13.77
CA PRO A 573 7.40 -15.74 15.13
C PRO A 573 6.27 -16.05 16.11
N GLN A 574 6.65 -16.58 17.31
CA GLN A 574 5.74 -16.89 18.40
C GLN A 574 6.39 -16.49 19.74
N PRO A 575 6.47 -15.18 20.03
CA PRO A 575 7.02 -14.67 21.28
C PRO A 575 5.97 -14.66 22.41
N PHE A 576 6.34 -15.17 23.57
CA PHE A 576 5.53 -15.08 24.77
C PHE A 576 6.37 -14.47 25.91
N TYR A 577 5.86 -13.41 26.50
CA TYR A 577 6.51 -12.78 27.65
C TYR A 577 6.18 -13.56 28.92
N VAL A 578 7.21 -13.96 29.65
CA VAL A 578 7.10 -14.59 30.95
C VAL A 578 7.46 -13.56 32.00
N SER A 579 6.50 -13.22 32.85
CA SER A 579 6.65 -12.16 33.86
C SER A 579 7.93 -12.28 34.66
N GLY A 580 8.66 -11.17 34.80
CA GLY A 580 9.94 -11.07 35.49
C GLY A 580 11.13 -11.77 34.80
N LYS A 581 10.93 -12.54 33.72
CA LYS A 581 12.00 -13.27 33.03
C LYS A 581 12.35 -12.70 31.66
N GLY A 582 11.33 -12.33 30.84
CA GLY A 582 11.50 -11.88 29.48
C GLY A 582 10.73 -12.71 28.48
N PHE A 583 11.09 -12.62 27.21
CA PHE A 583 10.44 -13.37 26.13
C PHE A 583 11.03 -14.78 25.97
N LEU A 584 10.16 -15.78 25.92
CA LEU A 584 10.42 -17.07 25.27
C LEU A 584 9.93 -16.94 23.82
N PHE A 585 10.87 -16.89 22.88
CA PHE A 585 10.59 -16.57 21.49
C PHE A 585 10.81 -17.78 20.59
N LEU A 586 9.73 -18.48 20.25
CA LEU A 586 9.69 -19.59 19.32
C LEU A 586 9.64 -19.06 17.89
N GLN A 587 10.39 -19.70 16.98
CA GLN A 587 10.51 -19.26 15.59
C GLN A 587 10.97 -20.39 14.68
N ALA A 588 10.81 -20.22 13.37
CA ALA A 588 11.49 -21.03 12.39
C ALA A 588 12.71 -20.28 11.85
N GLN A 589 13.79 -21.00 11.62
CA GLN A 589 15.01 -20.49 11.00
C GLN A 589 15.32 -21.27 9.73
N TYR A 590 15.59 -20.54 8.63
CA TYR A 590 16.10 -21.11 7.40
C TYR A 590 17.63 -21.09 7.44
N VAL A 591 18.25 -22.25 7.34
CA VAL A 591 19.71 -22.39 7.28
C VAL A 591 20.11 -22.64 5.82
N LYS A 592 21.11 -21.93 5.28
CA LYS A 592 21.71 -22.31 4.01
C LYS A 592 22.38 -23.67 4.17
N SER A 593 21.77 -24.73 3.66
CA SER A 593 22.49 -25.97 3.43
C SER A 593 23.27 -25.86 2.12
N GLY A 594 24.46 -26.44 2.07
CA GLY A 594 25.16 -26.67 0.80
C GLY A 594 24.21 -27.41 -0.14
N ALA A 595 24.07 -26.91 -1.37
CA ALA A 595 23.15 -27.41 -2.36
C ALA A 595 23.37 -28.90 -2.62
N SER A 596 22.47 -29.73 -2.13
CA SER A 596 22.20 -31.04 -2.71
C SER A 596 20.91 -30.92 -3.52
N GLU A 597 20.83 -31.50 -4.70
CA GLU A 597 19.65 -31.46 -5.59
C GLU A 597 18.36 -32.02 -4.96
N THR A 598 18.48 -32.70 -3.83
CA THR A 598 17.35 -33.28 -3.08
C THR A 598 16.77 -32.36 -2.01
N ASN A 599 17.37 -31.19 -1.76
CA ASN A 599 16.94 -30.28 -0.71
C ASN A 599 16.77 -28.84 -1.22
N ARG A 600 15.84 -28.63 -2.18
CA ARG A 600 15.48 -27.29 -2.71
C ARG A 600 14.90 -26.34 -1.65
N LEU A 601 14.59 -26.81 -0.47
CA LEU A 601 13.90 -26.05 0.57
C LEU A 601 14.80 -25.54 1.69
N GLY A 602 16.11 -25.60 1.58
CA GLY A 602 17.04 -25.22 2.62
C GLY A 602 16.55 -25.74 4.00
N THR A 603 17.37 -26.32 4.79
CA THR A 603 16.97 -26.93 6.07
C THR A 603 16.30 -25.86 6.94
N ARG A 604 14.99 -25.99 7.16
CA ARG A 604 14.21 -25.16 8.09
C ARG A 604 14.13 -25.89 9.42
N SER A 605 14.65 -25.27 10.48
CA SER A 605 14.52 -25.77 11.84
C SER A 605 13.57 -24.88 12.63
N ASN A 606 12.79 -25.48 13.52
CA ASN A 606 12.15 -24.73 14.59
C ASN A 606 13.10 -24.61 15.76
N CYS A 607 13.19 -23.42 16.30
CA CYS A 607 14.08 -23.08 17.41
C CYS A 607 13.43 -22.04 18.31
N PHE A 608 14.08 -21.75 19.44
CA PHE A 608 13.71 -20.64 20.29
C PHE A 608 14.91 -19.81 20.72
N MET A 609 14.63 -18.60 21.16
CA MET A 609 15.52 -17.70 21.87
C MET A 609 14.84 -17.23 23.14
N THR A 610 15.61 -16.79 24.12
CA THR A 610 15.11 -16.11 25.30
C THR A 610 15.67 -14.70 25.38
N SER A 611 14.90 -13.77 25.96
CA SER A 611 15.40 -12.45 26.25
C SER A 611 15.60 -12.24 27.76
N ASN A 612 16.29 -11.15 28.12
CA ASN A 612 16.21 -10.60 29.47
C ASN A 612 14.83 -9.94 29.71
N ALA A 613 14.54 -9.56 30.93
CA ALA A 613 13.23 -9.04 31.35
C ALA A 613 12.77 -7.78 30.60
N ASP A 614 13.67 -6.96 30.08
CA ASP A 614 13.34 -5.76 29.30
C ASP A 614 13.39 -5.98 27.76
N GLY A 615 13.57 -7.22 27.30
CA GLY A 615 13.55 -7.58 25.91
C GLY A 615 14.69 -7.03 25.04
N THR A 616 15.72 -6.45 25.66
CA THR A 616 16.81 -5.76 24.92
C THR A 616 18.01 -6.65 24.61
N LYS A 617 18.18 -7.76 25.35
CA LYS A 617 19.26 -8.73 25.15
C LYS A 617 18.69 -10.11 24.89
N TRP A 618 19.20 -10.77 23.85
CA TRP A 618 18.71 -12.04 23.36
C TRP A 618 19.77 -13.13 23.42
N SER A 619 19.35 -14.36 23.78
CA SER A 619 20.21 -15.55 23.78
C SER A 619 20.53 -15.98 22.34
N GLY A 620 21.47 -16.90 22.19
CA GLY A 620 21.60 -17.72 20.98
C GLY A 620 20.35 -18.58 20.75
N ARG A 621 20.21 -19.13 19.55
CA ARG A 621 19.14 -20.05 19.18
C ARG A 621 19.37 -21.46 19.70
N THR A 622 18.34 -22.09 20.23
CA THR A 622 18.32 -23.51 20.56
C THR A 622 17.32 -24.21 19.62
N THR A 623 17.78 -25.23 18.90
CA THR A 623 16.94 -26.02 17.98
C THR A 623 16.03 -26.97 18.75
N LEU A 624 14.73 -26.91 18.45
CA LEU A 624 13.71 -27.81 19.03
C LEU A 624 13.41 -28.98 18.11
N GLN A 625 13.14 -28.70 16.83
CA GLN A 625 12.81 -29.74 15.85
C GLN A 625 13.63 -29.53 14.57
N LEU A 626 14.06 -30.64 13.99
CA LEU A 626 14.83 -30.68 12.77
C LEU A 626 14.49 -31.93 11.92
N PHE A 627 13.34 -31.91 11.26
CA PHE A 627 12.98 -32.93 10.29
C PHE A 627 13.49 -32.58 8.90
N ASN A 628 13.90 -33.57 8.12
CA ASN A 628 14.57 -33.37 6.83
C ASN A 628 13.76 -32.59 5.78
N GLU A 629 12.43 -32.72 5.75
CA GLU A 629 11.57 -32.06 4.75
C GLU A 629 10.72 -30.91 5.31
N GLY A 630 10.83 -30.63 6.58
CA GLY A 630 10.19 -29.51 7.22
C GLY A 630 9.06 -29.92 8.18
N HIS A 631 8.57 -28.92 8.84
CA HIS A 631 7.53 -29.02 9.86
C HIS A 631 7.02 -27.62 10.17
N TYR A 632 5.79 -27.52 10.64
CA TYR A 632 5.20 -26.29 11.17
C TYR A 632 4.84 -26.47 12.62
N GLN A 633 4.95 -25.40 13.40
CA GLN A 633 4.60 -25.40 14.81
C GLN A 633 3.52 -24.36 15.14
N ARG A 634 2.75 -24.63 16.20
CA ARG A 634 1.80 -23.73 16.83
C ARG A 634 1.98 -23.82 18.32
N SER A 635 1.97 -22.70 19.01
CA SER A 635 2.18 -22.64 20.43
C SER A 635 1.19 -21.69 21.10
N TRP A 636 1.02 -21.88 22.41
CA TRP A 636 0.17 -21.02 23.22
C TRP A 636 0.67 -20.98 24.65
N PRO A 637 0.57 -19.83 25.35
CA PRO A 637 0.94 -19.73 26.75
C PRO A 637 -0.19 -20.19 27.68
N PHE A 638 0.16 -20.66 28.87
CA PHE A 638 -0.78 -21.02 29.93
C PHE A 638 -0.23 -20.63 31.31
N GLY A 639 -1.07 -20.00 32.13
CA GLY A 639 -0.66 -19.57 33.47
C GLY A 639 0.57 -18.64 33.46
N SER A 640 1.39 -18.73 34.47
CA SER A 640 2.49 -17.81 34.73
C SER A 640 3.81 -18.17 34.02
N GLY A 641 3.82 -19.10 33.09
CA GLY A 641 5.08 -19.40 32.40
C GLY A 641 5.15 -20.70 31.62
N LYS A 642 4.09 -21.49 31.62
CA LYS A 642 3.99 -22.67 30.73
C LYS A 642 3.76 -22.22 29.30
N VAL A 643 4.48 -22.82 28.36
CA VAL A 643 4.25 -22.68 26.93
C VAL A 643 4.22 -24.07 26.32
N GLY A 644 3.09 -24.41 25.69
CA GLY A 644 2.95 -25.65 24.94
C GLY A 644 3.02 -25.38 23.43
N LEU A 645 3.51 -26.37 22.72
CA LEU A 645 3.70 -26.30 21.29
C LEU A 645 3.36 -27.63 20.63
N ALA A 646 2.56 -27.61 19.58
CA ALA A 646 2.32 -28.72 18.68
C ALA A 646 2.99 -28.48 17.33
N PHE A 647 3.46 -29.55 16.70
CA PHE A 647 4.07 -29.50 15.38
C PHE A 647 3.75 -30.73 14.56
N ASP A 648 3.82 -30.57 13.23
CA ASP A 648 3.64 -31.63 12.24
C ASP A 648 4.97 -32.07 11.64
N GLN A 649 4.95 -33.03 10.73
CA GLN A 649 6.07 -33.36 9.88
C GLN A 649 5.67 -33.43 8.40
N HIS A 650 6.65 -33.17 7.53
CA HIS A 650 6.53 -33.37 6.10
C HIS A 650 7.33 -34.62 5.71
N PRO A 651 6.69 -35.74 5.38
CA PRO A 651 7.38 -36.96 5.01
C PRO A 651 8.23 -36.78 3.75
N LYS A 652 9.35 -37.45 3.68
CA LYS A 652 10.29 -37.40 2.56
C LYS A 652 9.59 -37.71 1.22
N GLY A 653 9.83 -36.84 0.21
CA GLY A 653 9.29 -36.98 -1.14
C GLY A 653 7.83 -36.60 -1.32
N LYS A 654 7.14 -36.12 -0.27
CA LYS A 654 5.71 -35.72 -0.33
C LYS A 654 5.51 -34.20 -0.51
N GLY A 655 6.54 -33.40 -0.27
CA GLY A 655 6.50 -31.93 -0.38
C GLY A 655 5.78 -31.25 0.79
N LEU A 656 5.82 -29.89 0.78
CA LEU A 656 5.34 -29.04 1.88
C LEU A 656 3.84 -29.10 2.18
N ASN A 657 3.06 -29.61 1.23
CA ASN A 657 1.60 -29.65 1.38
C ASN A 657 1.11 -30.93 2.02
N TRP A 658 1.89 -31.99 1.96
CA TRP A 658 1.60 -33.19 2.67
C TRP A 658 2.20 -33.08 4.07
N ARG A 659 1.35 -32.82 5.04
CA ARG A 659 1.67 -32.71 6.46
C ARG A 659 0.97 -33.83 7.19
N THR A 660 1.66 -34.44 8.11
CA THR A 660 1.07 -35.59 8.84
C THR A 660 1.61 -35.66 10.25
N ASP A 661 0.96 -36.43 11.08
CA ASP A 661 1.20 -36.63 12.51
C ASP A 661 1.04 -35.34 13.32
N VAL A 662 0.73 -35.45 14.55
CA VAL A 662 0.73 -34.40 15.55
C VAL A 662 1.71 -34.77 16.63
N PHE A 663 2.68 -33.91 16.88
CA PHE A 663 3.61 -33.99 18.00
C PHE A 663 3.29 -32.88 18.98
N TYR A 664 3.61 -33.09 20.25
CA TYR A 664 3.42 -32.11 21.31
C TYR A 664 4.60 -32.08 22.28
N MET A 665 4.98 -30.88 22.70
CA MET A 665 5.93 -30.64 23.76
C MET A 665 5.62 -29.32 24.50
N GLU A 666 6.09 -29.19 25.74
CA GLU A 666 5.88 -28.02 26.56
C GLU A 666 7.09 -27.71 27.45
N THR A 667 7.19 -26.45 27.89
CA THR A 667 8.15 -26.00 28.91
C THR A 667 7.43 -25.17 29.97
N ASP A 668 7.87 -25.25 31.21
CA ASP A 668 7.40 -24.46 32.35
C ASP A 668 8.56 -23.75 33.10
N ASP A 669 9.78 -23.90 32.60
CA ASP A 669 11.01 -23.41 33.16
C ASP A 669 11.78 -22.42 32.28
N PHE A 670 11.04 -21.73 31.36
CA PHE A 670 11.58 -20.76 30.44
C PHE A 670 12.54 -21.36 29.41
N GLY A 671 12.19 -22.59 28.92
CA GLY A 671 12.91 -23.30 27.87
C GLY A 671 14.16 -24.05 28.29
N LYS A 672 14.44 -24.19 29.59
CA LYS A 672 15.57 -25.00 30.10
C LYS A 672 15.36 -26.47 29.85
N THR A 673 14.12 -26.94 30.06
CA THR A 673 13.70 -28.32 29.73
C THR A 673 12.43 -28.30 28.89
N TRP A 674 12.30 -29.31 28.04
CA TRP A 674 11.10 -29.54 27.23
C TRP A 674 10.58 -30.94 27.50
N LYS A 675 9.28 -31.08 27.70
CA LYS A 675 8.63 -32.31 28.13
C LYS A 675 7.48 -32.65 27.16
N ASN A 676 7.14 -33.91 27.03
CA ASN A 676 5.88 -34.32 26.42
C ASN A 676 4.69 -34.09 27.37
N ALA A 677 3.46 -34.41 26.92
CA ALA A 677 2.24 -34.21 27.72
C ALA A 677 2.19 -35.06 29.01
N ALA A 678 2.93 -36.17 29.06
CA ALA A 678 3.06 -37.00 30.25
C ALA A 678 4.13 -36.52 31.24
N GLY A 679 4.84 -35.42 30.92
CA GLY A 679 5.88 -34.86 31.77
C GLY A 679 7.29 -35.46 31.56
N GLU A 680 7.45 -36.36 30.60
CA GLU A 680 8.74 -36.94 30.27
C GLU A 680 9.63 -35.93 29.56
N VAL A 681 10.87 -35.75 30.02
CA VAL A 681 11.84 -34.82 29.44
C VAL A 681 12.33 -35.32 28.07
N LEU A 682 12.20 -34.49 27.07
CA LEU A 682 12.56 -34.81 25.70
C LEU A 682 14.02 -34.51 25.42
N LYS A 683 14.66 -35.36 24.63
CA LYS A 683 15.98 -35.10 24.05
C LYS A 683 15.84 -34.21 22.81
N LEU A 684 16.49 -33.07 22.81
CA LEU A 684 16.48 -32.14 21.71
C LEU A 684 17.74 -32.26 20.82
N PRO A 685 17.66 -31.92 19.51
CA PRO A 685 16.43 -31.66 18.76
C PRO A 685 15.63 -32.92 18.48
N ILE A 686 14.30 -32.77 18.30
CA ILE A 686 13.45 -33.82 17.74
C ILE A 686 13.76 -33.94 16.25
N ASP A 687 14.32 -35.06 15.80
CA ASP A 687 14.82 -35.26 14.42
C ASP A 687 14.27 -36.52 13.72
N ARG A 688 13.45 -37.30 14.41
CA ARG A 688 12.84 -38.53 13.91
C ARG A 688 11.39 -38.68 14.37
N ARG A 689 10.59 -39.40 13.59
CA ARG A 689 9.17 -39.63 13.87
C ARG A 689 8.95 -40.41 15.16
N ASP A 690 9.72 -41.47 15.34
CA ASP A 690 9.63 -42.33 16.54
C ASP A 690 10.30 -41.64 17.74
N ASN A 691 9.51 -40.86 18.49
CA ASN A 691 9.94 -40.17 19.70
C ASN A 691 8.74 -39.93 20.65
N PRO A 692 8.99 -39.73 21.95
CA PRO A 692 7.94 -39.55 22.97
C PRO A 692 7.04 -38.30 22.79
N ALA A 693 7.36 -37.37 21.90
CA ALA A 693 6.50 -36.23 21.60
C ALA A 693 5.35 -36.55 20.64
N LEU A 694 5.34 -37.74 20.00
CA LEU A 694 4.28 -38.15 19.08
C LEU A 694 2.95 -38.26 19.82
N ALA A 695 1.97 -37.44 19.42
CA ALA A 695 0.64 -37.40 20.04
C ALA A 695 -0.38 -38.21 19.24
N ILE A 696 -0.53 -37.93 17.93
CA ILE A 696 -1.46 -38.62 17.04
C ILE A 696 -0.75 -39.07 15.75
N PRO A 697 -0.69 -40.37 15.48
CA PRO A 697 0.07 -40.94 14.36
C PRO A 697 -0.75 -40.98 13.04
N TYR A 698 -1.14 -39.84 12.48
CA TYR A 698 -1.95 -39.76 11.26
C TYR A 698 -1.29 -40.37 10.02
N ALA A 699 0.04 -40.47 9.99
CA ALA A 699 0.76 -41.10 8.89
C ALA A 699 0.39 -42.60 8.72
N GLU A 700 0.06 -43.28 9.80
CA GLU A 700 -0.30 -44.70 9.81
C GLU A 700 -1.62 -44.99 9.04
N ASN A 701 -2.50 -43.98 9.02
CA ASN A 701 -3.78 -44.03 8.32
C ASN A 701 -3.78 -43.23 7.00
N GLY A 702 -2.60 -42.80 6.54
CA GLY A 702 -2.46 -42.05 5.29
C GLY A 702 -3.22 -40.72 5.28
N ARG A 703 -3.38 -40.08 6.45
CA ARG A 703 -4.12 -38.80 6.57
C ARG A 703 -3.20 -37.60 6.54
N ASN A 704 -3.72 -36.55 5.96
CA ASN A 704 -3.11 -35.23 5.92
C ASN A 704 -3.66 -34.38 7.06
N VAL A 705 -2.79 -33.67 7.81
CA VAL A 705 -3.18 -32.85 8.96
C VAL A 705 -2.62 -31.45 8.86
N TYR A 706 -3.44 -30.44 9.16
CA TYR A 706 -3.03 -29.05 9.28
C TYR A 706 -3.38 -28.54 10.68
N ILE A 707 -2.36 -28.40 11.54
CA ILE A 707 -2.52 -27.89 12.91
C ILE A 707 -2.94 -26.43 12.87
N LYS A 708 -4.01 -26.09 13.59
CA LYS A 708 -4.54 -24.73 13.72
C LYS A 708 -4.02 -24.03 14.95
N GLY A 709 -4.06 -24.71 16.10
CA GLY A 709 -3.60 -24.11 17.35
C GLY A 709 -3.44 -25.11 18.47
N VAL A 710 -2.85 -24.62 19.55
CA VAL A 710 -2.75 -25.31 20.85
C VAL A 710 -3.48 -24.45 21.87
N LYS A 711 -4.23 -25.09 22.76
CA LYS A 711 -4.84 -24.48 23.94
C LYS A 711 -4.69 -25.41 25.10
N PHE A 712 -5.15 -24.98 26.28
CA PHE A 712 -5.15 -25.76 27.49
C PHE A 712 -6.54 -25.75 28.12
N ASP A 713 -6.92 -26.87 28.71
CA ASP A 713 -8.09 -26.91 29.58
C ASP A 713 -7.81 -26.28 30.95
N TYR A 714 -8.79 -26.21 31.82
CA TYR A 714 -8.67 -25.59 33.13
C TYR A 714 -7.66 -26.29 34.07
N GLU A 715 -7.31 -27.55 33.79
CA GLU A 715 -6.28 -28.29 34.51
C GLU A 715 -4.88 -28.11 33.89
N GLY A 716 -4.77 -27.31 32.82
CA GLY A 716 -3.52 -27.09 32.08
C GLY A 716 -3.10 -28.23 31.20
N ARG A 717 -4.03 -29.13 30.81
CA ARG A 717 -3.78 -30.21 29.86
C ARG A 717 -3.93 -29.73 28.44
N PRO A 718 -3.01 -30.10 27.54
CA PRO A 718 -3.02 -29.57 26.19
C PRO A 718 -4.14 -30.12 25.33
N ILE A 719 -4.60 -29.23 24.42
CA ILE A 719 -5.60 -29.52 23.39
C ILE A 719 -5.05 -28.97 22.09
N VAL A 720 -5.01 -29.81 21.05
CA VAL A 720 -4.58 -29.40 19.68
C VAL A 720 -5.75 -29.43 18.73
N LEU A 721 -6.07 -28.29 18.13
CA LEU A 721 -7.07 -28.17 17.07
C LEU A 721 -6.41 -28.34 15.71
N SER A 722 -6.97 -29.20 14.86
CA SER A 722 -6.45 -29.50 13.53
C SER A 722 -7.57 -29.74 12.51
N THR A 723 -7.28 -29.55 11.23
CA THR A 723 -8.06 -30.12 10.14
C THR A 723 -7.36 -31.36 9.60
N VAL A 724 -8.13 -32.43 9.40
CA VAL A 724 -7.67 -33.73 8.91
C VAL A 724 -8.39 -34.06 7.59
N SER A 725 -7.68 -34.57 6.61
CA SER A 725 -8.23 -34.85 5.29
C SER A 725 -7.51 -36.00 4.58
N LYS A 726 -8.02 -36.44 3.43
CA LYS A 726 -7.35 -37.42 2.58
C LYS A 726 -6.16 -36.81 1.80
N GLY A 727 -6.11 -35.49 1.67
CA GLY A 727 -5.07 -34.80 0.93
C GLY A 727 -5.20 -33.29 1.03
N TYR A 728 -4.51 -32.57 0.17
CA TYR A 728 -4.38 -31.10 0.24
C TYR A 728 -4.84 -30.36 -1.02
N ARG A 729 -5.31 -31.08 -2.03
CA ARG A 729 -5.74 -30.45 -3.30
C ARG A 729 -7.01 -29.65 -3.08
N ALA A 730 -7.12 -28.51 -3.76
CA ALA A 730 -8.36 -27.75 -3.80
C ALA A 730 -9.50 -28.59 -4.44
N GLY A 731 -10.73 -28.22 -4.18
CA GLY A 731 -11.89 -28.94 -4.69
C GLY A 731 -12.28 -30.18 -3.87
N PRO A 732 -13.31 -30.91 -4.32
CA PRO A 732 -13.89 -32.00 -3.57
C PRO A 732 -13.06 -33.30 -3.58
N ILE A 733 -11.99 -33.37 -4.37
CA ILE A 733 -11.26 -34.60 -4.66
C ILE A 733 -10.63 -35.25 -3.42
N ASP A 734 -10.19 -34.49 -2.45
CA ASP A 734 -9.60 -34.98 -1.20
C ASP A 734 -10.61 -34.97 -0.04
N GLY A 735 -11.89 -34.79 -0.36
CA GLY A 735 -13.02 -34.80 0.58
C GLY A 735 -13.06 -33.58 1.48
N PRO A 736 -14.01 -33.56 2.42
CA PRO A 736 -14.11 -32.47 3.38
C PRO A 736 -12.90 -32.43 4.31
N ARG A 737 -12.62 -31.27 4.88
CA ARG A 737 -11.65 -31.09 5.97
C ARG A 737 -12.38 -31.29 7.28
N GLU A 738 -12.03 -32.35 7.98
CA GLU A 738 -12.62 -32.75 9.25
C GLU A 738 -11.91 -31.99 10.37
N TRP A 739 -12.63 -31.20 11.17
CA TRP A 739 -12.06 -30.52 12.31
C TRP A 739 -12.00 -31.47 13.52
N LYS A 740 -10.80 -31.67 14.03
CA LYS A 740 -10.50 -32.64 15.09
C LYS A 740 -9.80 -31.93 16.25
N LEU A 741 -10.10 -32.39 17.47
CA LEU A 741 -9.33 -32.09 18.66
C LEU A 741 -8.49 -33.30 19.06
N ALA A 742 -7.19 -33.12 19.30
CA ALA A 742 -6.38 -34.04 20.06
C ALA A 742 -6.28 -33.49 21.48
N LYS A 743 -6.88 -34.19 22.45
CA LYS A 743 -6.99 -33.80 23.84
C LYS A 743 -6.20 -34.76 24.72
N TRP A 744 -5.31 -34.23 25.57
CA TRP A 744 -4.60 -35.00 26.57
C TRP A 744 -5.52 -35.25 27.76
N THR A 745 -5.76 -36.52 28.10
CA THR A 745 -6.69 -36.93 29.20
C THR A 745 -6.02 -36.92 30.59
N GLY A 746 -4.70 -36.74 30.65
CA GLY A 746 -3.87 -36.98 31.83
C GLY A 746 -3.07 -38.27 31.73
N SER A 747 -3.47 -39.20 30.87
CA SER A 747 -2.79 -40.48 30.65
C SER A 747 -2.56 -40.83 29.19
N GLU A 748 -3.41 -40.37 28.27
CA GLU A 748 -3.33 -40.64 26.85
C GLU A 748 -3.86 -39.50 26.01
N TRP A 749 -3.49 -39.47 24.73
CA TRP A 749 -4.06 -38.58 23.75
C TRP A 749 -5.33 -39.22 23.16
N ARG A 750 -6.42 -38.43 23.16
CA ARG A 750 -7.70 -38.86 22.59
C ARG A 750 -8.08 -37.92 21.45
N GLU A 751 -8.41 -38.49 20.30
CA GLU A 751 -8.96 -37.73 19.18
C GLU A 751 -10.47 -37.58 19.34
N ILE A 752 -11.00 -36.39 19.13
CA ILE A 752 -12.42 -36.06 19.14
C ILE A 752 -12.78 -35.47 17.77
N ASP A 753 -13.77 -36.03 17.11
CA ASP A 753 -14.36 -35.46 15.91
C ASP A 753 -15.41 -34.41 16.32
N THR A 754 -15.15 -33.13 15.99
CA THR A 754 -16.07 -32.05 16.32
C THR A 754 -17.35 -32.04 15.51
N GLY A 755 -17.46 -32.84 14.43
CA GLY A 755 -18.54 -32.77 13.46
C GLY A 755 -18.46 -31.59 12.50
N ILE A 756 -17.58 -30.63 12.74
CA ILE A 756 -17.37 -29.48 11.88
C ILE A 756 -16.62 -29.90 10.61
N ARG A 757 -17.03 -29.34 9.48
CA ARG A 757 -16.42 -29.64 8.17
C ARG A 757 -16.18 -28.31 7.43
N SER A 758 -15.11 -28.28 6.66
CA SER A 758 -14.82 -27.18 5.74
C SER A 758 -14.24 -27.71 4.43
N ASP A 759 -13.86 -26.86 3.49
CA ASP A 759 -13.55 -27.25 2.13
C ASP A 759 -12.09 -27.01 1.72
N ASN A 760 -11.28 -26.33 2.56
CA ASN A 760 -9.88 -26.04 2.26
C ASN A 760 -8.95 -26.27 3.48
N ASN A 761 -7.75 -26.78 3.26
CA ASN A 761 -6.78 -26.99 4.32
C ASN A 761 -6.26 -25.70 4.97
N TYR A 762 -6.42 -24.55 4.31
CA TYR A 762 -6.05 -23.24 4.83
C TYR A 762 -7.21 -22.50 5.51
N ASP A 763 -8.39 -23.12 5.61
CA ASP A 763 -9.44 -22.64 6.49
C ASP A 763 -8.92 -22.61 7.90
N PHE A 764 -9.11 -21.49 8.59
CA PHE A 764 -8.51 -21.28 9.90
C PHE A 764 -9.58 -21.05 10.96
N ALA A 765 -9.29 -21.54 12.16
CA ALA A 765 -10.09 -21.29 13.35
C ALA A 765 -9.21 -21.26 14.60
N GLU A 766 -9.72 -20.61 15.63
CA GLU A 766 -9.18 -20.62 16.98
C GLU A 766 -10.15 -21.35 17.93
N LEU A 767 -9.56 -22.10 18.88
CA LEU A 767 -10.28 -22.70 20.01
C LEU A 767 -10.24 -21.74 21.19
N TYR A 768 -11.38 -21.46 21.77
CA TYR A 768 -11.56 -20.66 23.00
C TYR A 768 -12.00 -21.58 24.13
N VAL A 769 -11.26 -21.58 25.22
CA VAL A 769 -11.60 -22.27 26.46
C VAL A 769 -12.08 -21.23 27.46
N ASP A 770 -13.37 -20.88 27.39
CA ASP A 770 -13.98 -19.79 28.13
C ASP A 770 -14.40 -20.16 29.54
N GLY A 771 -14.53 -21.45 29.76
CA GLY A 771 -14.93 -22.04 31.03
C GLY A 771 -14.47 -23.51 31.11
N GLU A 772 -14.65 -24.13 32.28
CA GLU A 772 -14.29 -25.53 32.47
C GLU A 772 -14.95 -26.44 31.43
N LYS A 773 -16.23 -26.20 31.12
CA LYS A 773 -17.02 -26.94 30.15
C LYS A 773 -17.41 -26.14 28.92
N ASP A 774 -17.29 -24.80 28.96
CA ASP A 774 -17.78 -23.91 27.95
C ASP A 774 -16.66 -23.54 26.98
N TRP A 775 -16.67 -24.14 25.81
CA TRP A 775 -15.66 -23.91 24.78
C TRP A 775 -16.30 -23.44 23.49
N ARG A 776 -15.55 -22.69 22.68
CA ARG A 776 -15.95 -22.24 21.34
C ARG A 776 -14.86 -22.52 20.32
N ILE A 777 -15.26 -22.85 19.09
CA ILE A 777 -14.42 -22.79 17.91
C ILE A 777 -14.96 -21.68 17.02
N ILE A 778 -14.14 -20.67 16.73
CA ILE A 778 -14.49 -19.58 15.82
C ILE A 778 -13.63 -19.71 14.59
N GLY A 779 -14.25 -19.88 13.42
CA GLY A 779 -13.52 -20.15 12.21
C GLY A 779 -14.28 -20.09 10.91
N ALA A 780 -13.51 -20.14 9.81
CA ALA A 780 -14.01 -20.28 8.46
C ALA A 780 -14.48 -21.72 8.21
N SER A 781 -15.63 -22.07 8.75
CA SER A 781 -16.19 -23.42 8.68
C SER A 781 -17.41 -23.53 7.75
N GLU A 782 -17.95 -22.41 7.30
CA GLU A 782 -19.05 -22.36 6.35
C GLU A 782 -18.53 -21.96 4.97
N THR A 783 -19.12 -22.55 3.91
CA THR A 783 -18.72 -22.28 2.54
C THR A 783 -18.95 -20.81 2.19
N GLY A 784 -17.93 -20.12 1.68
CA GLY A 784 -18.01 -18.72 1.24
C GLY A 784 -18.25 -18.59 -0.26
N PRO A 785 -18.24 -17.33 -0.77
CA PRO A 785 -18.51 -17.05 -2.18
C PRO A 785 -17.44 -17.57 -3.15
N GLN A 786 -16.26 -17.91 -2.66
CA GLN A 786 -15.22 -18.60 -3.46
C GLN A 786 -14.98 -19.99 -2.85
N PRO A 787 -15.86 -21.00 -3.12
CA PRO A 787 -15.74 -22.33 -2.55
C PRO A 787 -14.43 -22.99 -2.96
N TYR A 788 -13.90 -23.82 -2.07
CA TYR A 788 -12.63 -24.55 -2.18
C TYR A 788 -11.37 -23.65 -2.25
N ASN A 789 -11.50 -22.36 -2.11
CA ASN A 789 -10.40 -21.45 -1.82
C ASN A 789 -10.29 -21.22 -0.30
N PRO A 790 -9.14 -20.75 0.21
CA PRO A 790 -9.00 -20.50 1.65
C PRO A 790 -10.07 -19.56 2.20
N GLY A 791 -10.64 -19.93 3.36
CA GLY A 791 -11.68 -19.17 4.00
C GLY A 791 -13.09 -19.48 3.49
N GLY A 792 -14.05 -18.77 4.04
CA GLY A 792 -15.47 -18.95 3.76
C GLY A 792 -16.27 -17.92 4.54
N GLU A 793 -17.35 -18.35 5.17
CA GLU A 793 -18.07 -17.56 6.18
C GLU A 793 -17.58 -17.95 7.58
N ILE A 794 -17.46 -16.98 8.46
CA ILE A 794 -17.07 -17.22 9.86
C ILE A 794 -18.27 -17.68 10.66
N ALA A 795 -18.10 -18.80 11.34
CA ALA A 795 -19.09 -19.37 12.25
C ALA A 795 -18.49 -19.64 13.64
N VAL A 796 -19.36 -19.70 14.62
CA VAL A 796 -19.06 -20.07 16.01
C VAL A 796 -19.75 -21.38 16.32
N TRP A 797 -18.96 -22.35 16.75
CA TRP A 797 -19.42 -23.62 17.26
C TRP A 797 -19.15 -23.68 18.75
N ALA A 798 -20.09 -24.13 19.51
CA ALA A 798 -20.00 -24.21 20.97
C ALA A 798 -20.04 -25.64 21.46
N SER A 799 -19.26 -25.89 22.52
CA SER A 799 -19.36 -27.08 23.35
C SER A 799 -19.71 -26.66 24.78
N ARG A 800 -20.50 -27.47 25.46
CA ARG A 800 -20.90 -27.30 26.87
C ARG A 800 -20.46 -28.47 27.75
N ASP A 801 -19.58 -29.30 27.24
CA ASP A 801 -19.10 -30.53 27.85
C ASP A 801 -17.60 -30.75 27.71
N ALA A 802 -16.84 -29.60 27.74
CA ALA A 802 -15.37 -29.59 27.63
C ALA A 802 -14.85 -30.18 26.29
N GLY A 803 -15.55 -29.91 25.19
CA GLY A 803 -15.12 -30.25 23.85
C GLY A 803 -15.56 -31.64 23.35
N GLU A 804 -16.41 -32.35 24.11
CA GLU A 804 -16.88 -33.68 23.69
C GLU A 804 -17.89 -33.61 22.55
N THR A 805 -18.85 -32.67 22.61
CA THR A 805 -19.85 -32.44 21.58
C THR A 805 -19.89 -30.97 21.16
N TRP A 806 -20.26 -30.73 19.91
CA TRP A 806 -20.24 -29.38 19.31
C TRP A 806 -21.54 -29.12 18.56
N ALA A 807 -22.06 -27.89 18.69
CA ALA A 807 -23.21 -27.42 17.94
C ALA A 807 -22.94 -26.02 17.40
N LEU A 808 -23.49 -25.70 16.22
CA LEU A 808 -23.44 -24.36 15.65
C LEU A 808 -24.16 -23.37 16.59
N GLU A 809 -23.42 -22.42 17.14
CA GLU A 809 -23.97 -21.36 18.00
C GLU A 809 -24.48 -20.19 17.17
N LYS A 810 -23.64 -19.69 16.22
CA LYS A 810 -23.97 -18.53 15.41
C LYS A 810 -23.10 -18.48 14.15
N LYS A 811 -23.68 -18.00 13.03
CA LYS A 811 -22.91 -17.53 11.88
C LYS A 811 -22.61 -16.06 12.08
N LEU A 812 -21.33 -15.69 12.11
CA LEU A 812 -20.89 -14.30 12.31
C LEU A 812 -20.96 -13.52 11.00
N THR A 813 -20.70 -14.18 9.88
CA THR A 813 -20.84 -13.60 8.54
C THR A 813 -21.73 -14.49 7.68
N SER A 814 -22.39 -13.88 6.71
CA SER A 814 -23.23 -14.58 5.73
C SER A 814 -23.48 -13.72 4.51
N GLY A 815 -23.55 -14.32 3.33
CA GLY A 815 -23.76 -13.59 2.08
C GLY A 815 -22.61 -12.66 1.71
N SER A 816 -21.40 -12.94 2.20
CA SER A 816 -20.20 -12.15 1.93
C SER A 816 -19.87 -12.15 0.44
N GLU A 817 -19.30 -11.06 -0.06
CA GLU A 817 -18.76 -10.98 -1.42
C GLU A 817 -17.39 -11.65 -1.55
N ARG A 818 -16.67 -11.80 -0.45
CA ARG A 818 -15.32 -12.32 -0.34
C ARG A 818 -15.23 -13.31 0.81
N ASN A 819 -14.36 -14.33 0.65
CA ASN A 819 -14.10 -15.26 1.72
C ASN A 819 -13.51 -14.57 2.94
N GLN A 820 -13.99 -14.91 4.12
CA GLN A 820 -13.51 -14.48 5.43
C GLN A 820 -12.55 -15.54 5.97
N ASN A 821 -11.41 -15.15 6.56
CA ASN A 821 -10.45 -16.13 7.06
C ASN A 821 -9.56 -15.59 8.19
N TYR A 822 -8.84 -16.51 8.81
CA TYR A 822 -7.84 -16.28 9.86
C TYR A 822 -8.37 -15.52 11.09
N PRO A 823 -9.51 -15.94 11.72
CA PRO A 823 -9.88 -15.38 13.01
C PRO A 823 -8.77 -15.61 14.04
N ARG A 824 -8.40 -14.53 14.77
CA ARG A 824 -7.32 -14.53 15.76
C ARG A 824 -7.85 -14.21 17.13
N GLN A 825 -7.44 -15.01 18.11
CA GLN A 825 -7.71 -14.79 19.51
C GLN A 825 -6.61 -13.92 20.14
N PRO A 826 -6.95 -12.83 20.83
CA PRO A 826 -5.98 -12.14 21.67
C PRO A 826 -5.47 -13.02 22.83
N VAL A 827 -4.20 -12.89 23.16
CA VAL A 827 -3.69 -13.40 24.46
C VAL A 827 -4.34 -12.59 25.60
N ASN A 828 -4.75 -13.22 26.67
CA ASN A 828 -5.49 -12.62 27.77
C ASN A 828 -6.81 -11.95 27.31
N VAL A 829 -7.54 -12.60 26.43
CA VAL A 829 -8.71 -12.05 25.74
C VAL A 829 -9.69 -11.31 26.65
N ASN A 830 -10.11 -10.10 26.23
CA ASN A 830 -11.21 -9.33 26.82
C ASN A 830 -12.48 -9.47 26.01
N GLY A 831 -13.65 -9.45 26.67
CA GLY A 831 -14.93 -9.65 26.01
C GLY A 831 -15.30 -8.61 24.94
N GLY A 832 -14.79 -7.37 25.02
CA GLY A 832 -15.07 -6.31 24.03
C GLY A 832 -14.31 -6.44 22.71
N PHE A 833 -13.22 -7.23 22.66
CA PHE A 833 -12.46 -7.55 21.45
C PHE A 833 -12.04 -9.02 21.52
N TYR A 834 -12.91 -9.90 21.01
CA TYR A 834 -12.81 -11.31 21.30
C TYR A 834 -12.12 -12.11 20.19
N ALA A 835 -12.45 -11.84 18.93
CA ALA A 835 -11.77 -12.37 17.76
C ALA A 835 -11.66 -11.29 16.69
N PHE A 836 -10.62 -11.33 15.83
CA PHE A 836 -10.52 -10.45 14.67
C PHE A 836 -9.98 -11.21 13.47
N TRP A 837 -10.39 -10.79 12.25
CA TRP A 837 -10.06 -11.48 11.00
C TRP A 837 -10.07 -10.52 9.81
N ALA A 838 -9.73 -11.06 8.62
CA ALA A 838 -9.75 -10.33 7.36
C ALA A 838 -10.57 -11.06 6.30
N ASP A 839 -11.11 -10.31 5.32
CA ASP A 839 -11.72 -10.86 4.12
C ASP A 839 -10.83 -10.67 2.89
N GLY A 840 -11.12 -11.40 1.81
CA GLY A 840 -10.49 -11.21 0.51
C GLY A 840 -10.96 -12.25 -0.51
N ASN A 841 -11.02 -11.86 -1.80
CA ASN A 841 -11.42 -12.78 -2.85
C ASN A 841 -10.34 -13.85 -3.07
N GLY A 842 -10.71 -15.13 -3.02
CA GLY A 842 -9.77 -16.25 -3.16
C GLY A 842 -9.23 -16.47 -4.57
N ARG A 843 -9.82 -15.86 -5.60
CA ARG A 843 -9.52 -16.15 -7.02
C ARG A 843 -8.96 -14.96 -7.80
N LYS A 844 -9.07 -13.75 -7.28
CA LYS A 844 -8.59 -12.53 -7.93
C LYS A 844 -8.20 -11.47 -6.92
N PRO A 845 -7.27 -10.54 -7.27
CA PRO A 845 -6.96 -9.40 -6.43
C PRO A 845 -8.22 -8.65 -6.00
N SER A 846 -8.28 -8.34 -4.73
CA SER A 846 -9.38 -7.59 -4.14
C SER A 846 -8.87 -6.74 -2.98
N ILE A 847 -9.70 -5.87 -2.51
CA ILE A 847 -9.50 -5.26 -1.20
C ILE A 847 -9.58 -6.33 -0.11
N SER A 848 -9.02 -6.02 1.05
CA SER A 848 -9.17 -6.79 2.26
C SER A 848 -9.57 -5.86 3.40
N ARG A 849 -10.74 -6.11 4.00
CA ARG A 849 -11.23 -5.41 5.18
C ARG A 849 -10.92 -6.21 6.43
N LEU A 850 -10.82 -5.53 7.56
CA LEU A 850 -10.64 -6.17 8.85
C LEU A 850 -11.94 -6.07 9.65
N TYR A 851 -12.21 -7.13 10.37
CA TYR A 851 -13.40 -7.31 11.21
C TYR A 851 -12.96 -7.74 12.60
N PHE A 852 -13.80 -7.49 13.59
CA PHE A 852 -13.69 -8.15 14.89
C PHE A 852 -15.09 -8.41 15.46
N CYS A 853 -15.17 -9.29 16.46
CA CYS A 853 -16.38 -9.48 17.24
C CYS A 853 -16.10 -9.32 18.73
N ASP A 854 -17.15 -8.97 19.49
CA ASP A 854 -17.17 -9.09 20.94
C ASP A 854 -17.53 -10.51 21.39
N ARG A 855 -17.55 -10.75 22.70
CA ARG A 855 -17.88 -12.06 23.30
C ARG A 855 -19.36 -12.41 23.13
N ASP A 856 -20.23 -11.43 22.95
CA ASP A 856 -21.66 -11.61 22.67
C ASP A 856 -21.90 -11.86 21.17
N LEU A 857 -20.81 -11.98 20.40
CA LEU A 857 -20.80 -12.30 18.98
C LEU A 857 -21.46 -11.23 18.10
N ASN A 858 -21.39 -9.97 18.52
CA ASN A 858 -21.66 -8.84 17.66
C ASN A 858 -20.42 -8.56 16.81
N VAL A 859 -20.63 -8.40 15.51
CA VAL A 859 -19.55 -8.20 14.54
C VAL A 859 -19.42 -6.74 14.16
N TYR A 860 -18.17 -6.28 14.03
CA TYR A 860 -17.85 -4.91 13.69
C TYR A 860 -16.82 -4.88 12.55
N LEU A 861 -16.97 -3.89 11.67
CA LEU A 861 -16.00 -3.52 10.67
C LEU A 861 -15.01 -2.50 11.26
N MET A 862 -13.74 -2.71 10.98
CA MET A 862 -12.73 -1.72 11.27
C MET A 862 -12.75 -0.64 10.18
N PRO A 863 -12.70 0.65 10.51
CA PRO A 863 -12.86 1.74 9.55
C PRO A 863 -11.70 1.81 8.56
N LEU A 864 -12.02 2.07 7.30
CA LEU A 864 -11.03 2.26 6.23
C LEU A 864 -10.39 3.65 6.24
N SER A 865 -10.97 4.60 7.00
CA SER A 865 -10.47 5.97 7.16
C SER A 865 -10.76 6.51 8.55
N PHE A 866 -9.97 7.50 8.98
CA PHE A 866 -10.12 8.16 10.27
C PHE A 866 -10.22 9.68 10.08
N GLU A 867 -11.22 10.29 10.68
CA GLU A 867 -11.30 11.75 10.79
C GLU A 867 -10.41 12.32 11.91
N GLY A 868 -10.03 11.48 12.88
CA GLY A 868 -9.20 11.86 14.05
C GLY A 868 -8.25 10.73 14.45
N GLU A 869 -7.79 10.74 15.68
CA GLU A 869 -6.92 9.70 16.25
C GLU A 869 -7.72 8.45 16.69
N PHE A 870 -9.04 8.54 16.76
CA PHE A 870 -9.93 7.46 17.17
C PHE A 870 -11.15 7.38 16.28
N ALA A 871 -11.63 6.17 16.03
CA ALA A 871 -12.87 5.92 15.32
C ALA A 871 -13.74 4.90 16.09
N THR A 872 -15.06 5.07 16.00
CA THR A 872 -15.99 4.06 16.47
C THR A 872 -16.11 2.96 15.42
N PRO A 873 -15.98 1.67 15.78
CA PRO A 873 -16.19 0.57 14.85
C PRO A 873 -17.60 0.58 14.28
N GLU A 874 -17.75 0.18 13.02
CA GLU A 874 -19.04 0.11 12.35
C GLU A 874 -19.70 -1.25 12.60
N PRO A 875 -20.95 -1.32 13.07
CA PRO A 875 -21.64 -2.61 13.17
C PRO A 875 -21.75 -3.29 11.80
N TYR A 876 -21.38 -4.55 11.73
CA TYR A 876 -21.57 -5.35 10.52
C TYR A 876 -22.99 -5.90 10.47
N THR A 877 -23.76 -5.50 9.47
CA THR A 877 -25.18 -5.84 9.36
C THR A 877 -25.47 -6.99 8.40
N GLY A 878 -24.46 -7.62 7.82
CA GLY A 878 -24.64 -8.72 6.89
C GLY A 878 -25.16 -8.24 5.52
N LYS A 879 -24.28 -8.00 4.61
CA LYS A 879 -24.41 -8.15 3.15
C LYS A 879 -23.03 -8.04 2.56
#